data_afbaffa15adf57d319159c365e9f422a
#
_entry.id   afbaffa15adf57d319159c365e9f422a
#
_cell.length_a   1.000
_cell.length_b   1.000
_cell.length_c   1.000
_cell.angle_alpha   90.00
_cell.angle_beta   90.00
_cell.angle_gamma   90.00
#
_symmetry.space_group_name_H-M   'P 1'
#
loop_
_entity.id
_entity.type
_entity.pdbx_description
1 polymer ?
#
loop_
_entity_poly.entity_id
_entity_poly.type
_entity_poly.pdbx_seq_one_letter_code
_entity_poly.pdbx_strand_id
1 'polypeptide(L)'
;MPNIKLELVKILKSKKLLILLLLCLLIPSAIMYRNYSYRDRYGRDLITRINTVGTGMYVARMQYKDRMEEVELSPGEVEFHMAPFNRMLEELESLNSAMNYQHRYEIPERMVAFYQAYQDYAEHRAVYANGRQFFYIHLGDDAERVELEKAYFQDFLDRGLPYEDPVYSTFGSNFVKSVIDTAFGLPLALLLILLLTDVFSEEKNNGTEKVRLIQPVKRRNILLAKLAVLLVYILVLIMLTVLVSYTLAGIFGGGFGSIYYPIEVDRGYITSGGPIGEYIALALLLFFLYLVFIFSGLALLATIFKETSIVVALGILMVIIGDKWGGSPSHFNPFSFLNYEYFLIWTKAFGPNVVGFPDNPQANLWIATGITLAISTLVLSLTYFLSKTTWIQNFSLAAKAKDGEKALQQYTGRKTLPLPVFRFEVVKIIKKGTVIIPFLMLLVFVTLYGIDVHNQYGEYRDLEEARLNIVITHNEVWVTRLQQRAGVSSQPELYEEALAHAVDILDMYRNAAEAFNSGDTASIIRAQKKVFIYEVSLADFYPSESTTVYSAALDAMLERGVQPIYSESTNGGLIYSPFAKESDVKFIREFQKRNSQPSTTYIFNSLFKDGLSILILAIFAISLALGFSDETQDTRTLSLLNTQPLKRRKIFFSKLLAQFAVFLCLILILITVFFSSLQLSGSPLEKNFPAVKYLNNVDEDYSGVKLWRSGLREHEGKSLPKSASGVFVGFTFRDMIYENLEMVFMLILSGFAIISFAMLISQKIRHKIGVSLGTALFFAVGYIASRYVLKGVGILFPFIWLNQPLVATGEASIIFDVTIMNSYIGYVILVLWLAAFVYLGYRMFIKTGRYQ
;
A
#
# COMPACT_ATOMS: atom_id res chain seq x y z
N MET A 1 6.62 -35.69 -23.58
CA MET A 1 5.70 -35.93 -22.46
C MET A 1 6.34 -36.53 -21.17
N PRO A 2 7.36 -37.41 -21.17
CA PRO A 2 7.90 -37.98 -19.92
C PRO A 2 8.47 -36.94 -18.92
N ASN A 3 9.07 -35.86 -19.40
CA ASN A 3 9.60 -34.82 -18.53
C ASN A 3 8.51 -34.02 -17.81
N ILE A 4 7.39 -33.76 -18.46
CA ILE A 4 6.24 -33.05 -17.84
C ILE A 4 5.67 -33.93 -16.72
N LYS A 5 5.49 -35.23 -16.96
CA LYS A 5 5.00 -36.19 -15.95
C LYS A 5 5.95 -36.25 -14.74
N LEU A 6 7.26 -36.27 -14.97
CA LEU A 6 8.26 -36.26 -13.91
C LEU A 6 8.19 -35.02 -13.03
N GLU A 7 8.13 -33.82 -13.63
CA GLU A 7 8.04 -32.56 -12.90
C GLU A 7 6.69 -32.43 -12.15
N LEU A 8 5.59 -32.87 -12.75
CA LEU A 8 4.28 -32.92 -12.12
C LEU A 8 4.30 -33.81 -10.86
N VAL A 9 4.87 -35.01 -10.96
CA VAL A 9 4.98 -35.93 -9.81
C VAL A 9 5.85 -35.33 -8.69
N LYS A 10 6.92 -34.57 -9.03
CA LYS A 10 7.74 -33.89 -8.03
C LYS A 10 6.92 -32.85 -7.25
N ILE A 11 6.16 -32.00 -7.94
CA ILE A 11 5.33 -31.00 -7.30
C ILE A 11 4.21 -31.64 -6.47
N LEU A 12 3.52 -32.65 -7.00
CA LEU A 12 2.43 -33.35 -6.29
C LEU A 12 2.92 -34.07 -5.03
N LYS A 13 4.13 -34.64 -5.06
CA LYS A 13 4.74 -35.29 -3.89
C LYS A 13 5.31 -34.32 -2.88
N SER A 14 5.45 -33.06 -3.25
CA SER A 14 5.96 -32.03 -2.33
C SER A 14 4.86 -31.62 -1.33
N LYS A 15 5.24 -31.45 -0.07
CA LYS A 15 4.32 -30.91 0.97
C LYS A 15 3.82 -29.49 0.66
N LYS A 16 4.36 -28.84 -0.36
CA LYS A 16 3.97 -27.50 -0.82
C LYS A 16 2.57 -27.46 -1.40
N LEU A 17 2.14 -28.56 -2.06
CA LEU A 17 0.77 -28.67 -2.53
C LEU A 17 -0.22 -28.51 -1.37
N LEU A 18 0.04 -29.17 -0.25
CA LEU A 18 -0.82 -29.09 0.93
C LEU A 18 -0.85 -27.68 1.50
N ILE A 19 0.30 -27.00 1.56
CA ILE A 19 0.39 -25.60 2.03
C ILE A 19 -0.42 -24.69 1.11
N LEU A 20 -0.30 -24.85 -0.20
CA LEU A 20 -0.99 -24.00 -1.18
C LEU A 20 -2.51 -24.25 -1.17
N LEU A 21 -2.95 -25.51 -1.05
CA LEU A 21 -4.37 -25.86 -0.89
C LEU A 21 -4.96 -25.25 0.39
N LEU A 22 -4.20 -25.30 1.48
CA LEU A 22 -4.60 -24.68 2.74
C LEU A 22 -4.71 -23.16 2.60
N LEU A 23 -3.80 -22.52 1.87
CA LEU A 23 -3.85 -21.07 1.59
C LEU A 23 -5.02 -20.69 0.70
N CYS A 24 -5.37 -21.50 -0.31
CA CYS A 24 -6.58 -21.31 -1.13
C CYS A 24 -7.87 -21.32 -0.30
N LEU A 25 -7.88 -22.00 0.84
CA LEU A 25 -9.01 -21.99 1.77
C LEU A 25 -8.91 -20.85 2.79
N LEU A 26 -7.74 -20.65 3.39
CA LEU A 26 -7.56 -19.68 4.48
C LEU A 26 -7.67 -18.23 4.01
N ILE A 27 -7.14 -17.88 2.84
CA ILE A 27 -7.15 -16.50 2.35
C ILE A 27 -8.58 -16.02 2.12
N PRO A 28 -9.42 -16.70 1.31
CA PRO A 28 -10.83 -16.29 1.16
C PRO A 28 -11.60 -16.29 2.48
N SER A 29 -11.35 -17.28 3.36
CA SER A 29 -12.02 -17.35 4.67
C SER A 29 -11.66 -16.17 5.57
N ALA A 30 -10.40 -15.75 5.57
CA ALA A 30 -9.95 -14.57 6.33
C ALA A 30 -10.55 -13.28 5.79
N ILE A 31 -10.65 -13.14 4.46
CA ILE A 31 -11.29 -11.99 3.81
C ILE A 31 -12.79 -11.99 4.10
N MET A 32 -13.46 -13.15 4.04
CA MET A 32 -14.88 -13.27 4.40
C MET A 32 -15.12 -12.84 5.85
N TYR A 33 -14.28 -13.30 6.77
CA TYR A 33 -14.35 -12.90 8.18
C TYR A 33 -14.11 -11.40 8.36
N ARG A 34 -13.13 -10.83 7.65
CA ARG A 34 -12.88 -9.39 7.64
C ARG A 34 -14.11 -8.62 7.17
N ASN A 35 -14.63 -8.96 6.00
CA ASN A 35 -15.78 -8.26 5.41
C ASN A 35 -17.03 -8.38 6.31
N TYR A 36 -17.24 -9.56 6.90
CA TYR A 36 -18.32 -9.75 7.87
C TYR A 36 -18.12 -8.93 9.14
N SER A 37 -16.90 -8.82 9.65
CA SER A 37 -16.58 -8.02 10.85
C SER A 37 -16.73 -6.51 10.62
N TYR A 38 -16.63 -6.07 9.37
CA TYR A 38 -16.84 -4.67 8.97
C TYR A 38 -18.22 -4.40 8.37
N ARG A 39 -19.17 -5.29 8.61
CA ARG A 39 -20.55 -5.16 8.13
C ARG A 39 -21.22 -3.85 8.58
N ASP A 40 -20.86 -3.30 9.73
CA ASP A 40 -21.35 -2.01 10.23
C ASP A 40 -20.89 -0.81 9.37
N ARG A 41 -19.99 -1.05 8.41
CA ARG A 41 -19.47 -0.04 7.48
C ARG A 41 -20.05 -0.18 6.08
N TYR A 42 -20.98 -1.08 5.90
CA TYR A 42 -21.64 -1.30 4.63
C TYR A 42 -22.22 0.00 4.06
N GLY A 43 -21.87 0.31 2.83
CA GLY A 43 -22.34 1.50 2.12
C GLY A 43 -21.88 2.84 2.70
N ARG A 44 -20.89 2.83 3.60
CA ARG A 44 -20.48 4.03 4.32
C ARG A 44 -19.91 5.12 3.41
N ASP A 45 -19.15 4.77 2.40
CA ASP A 45 -18.57 5.74 1.48
C ASP A 45 -19.67 6.41 0.68
N LEU A 46 -20.66 5.64 0.22
CA LEU A 46 -21.86 6.15 -0.42
C LEU A 46 -22.70 7.02 0.53
N ILE A 47 -22.91 6.58 1.78
CA ILE A 47 -23.61 7.36 2.82
C ILE A 47 -22.88 8.67 3.10
N THR A 48 -21.57 8.66 3.24
CA THR A 48 -20.79 9.87 3.50
C THR A 48 -20.91 10.85 2.34
N ARG A 49 -20.81 10.37 1.11
CA ARG A 49 -20.99 11.18 -0.09
C ARG A 49 -22.38 11.81 -0.18
N ILE A 50 -23.41 11.02 0.07
CA ILE A 50 -24.80 11.47 0.07
C ILE A 50 -25.05 12.49 1.18
N ASN A 51 -24.53 12.24 2.39
CA ASN A 51 -24.68 13.18 3.50
C ASN A 51 -23.93 14.50 3.26
N THR A 52 -22.81 14.49 2.57
CA THR A 52 -22.11 15.71 2.16
C THR A 52 -22.97 16.54 1.21
N VAL A 53 -23.58 15.89 0.22
CA VAL A 53 -24.57 16.52 -0.68
C VAL A 53 -25.77 17.05 0.11
N GLY A 54 -26.31 16.23 1.02
CA GLY A 54 -27.46 16.61 1.85
C GLY A 54 -27.20 17.78 2.77
N THR A 55 -26.02 17.85 3.38
CA THR A 55 -25.61 18.98 4.22
C THR A 55 -25.52 20.26 3.39
N GLY A 56 -24.88 20.17 2.22
CA GLY A 56 -24.81 21.29 1.28
C GLY A 56 -26.18 21.80 0.88
N MET A 57 -27.11 20.88 0.62
CA MET A 57 -28.48 21.22 0.28
C MET A 57 -29.28 21.82 1.41
N TYR A 58 -29.12 21.31 2.62
CA TYR A 58 -29.79 21.87 3.80
C TYR A 58 -29.35 23.32 4.03
N VAL A 59 -28.07 23.61 3.92
CA VAL A 59 -27.53 24.98 4.03
C VAL A 59 -28.06 25.86 2.90
N ALA A 60 -28.07 25.36 1.66
CA ALA A 60 -28.63 26.06 0.51
C ALA A 60 -30.10 26.43 0.73
N ARG A 61 -30.89 25.47 1.26
CA ARG A 61 -32.31 25.67 1.59
C ARG A 61 -32.48 26.78 2.62
N MET A 62 -31.67 26.79 3.69
CA MET A 62 -31.79 27.84 4.72
C MET A 62 -31.46 29.22 4.15
N GLN A 63 -30.32 29.33 3.45
CA GLN A 63 -29.94 30.59 2.83
C GLN A 63 -30.92 31.07 1.79
N TYR A 64 -31.56 30.16 1.07
CA TYR A 64 -32.56 30.49 0.07
C TYR A 64 -33.87 30.99 0.72
N LYS A 65 -34.28 30.32 1.82
CA LYS A 65 -35.46 30.73 2.59
C LYS A 65 -35.29 32.11 3.22
N ASP A 66 -34.17 32.38 3.87
CA ASP A 66 -33.88 33.69 4.50
C ASP A 66 -33.96 34.81 3.47
N ARG A 67 -33.46 34.60 2.25
CA ARG A 67 -33.53 35.60 1.18
C ARG A 67 -34.89 35.77 0.56
N MET A 68 -35.71 34.72 0.50
CA MET A 68 -37.11 34.85 0.06
C MET A 68 -37.93 35.69 1.04
N GLU A 69 -37.63 35.57 2.34
CA GLU A 69 -38.23 36.42 3.38
C GLU A 69 -37.79 37.86 3.23
N GLU A 70 -36.56 38.15 2.83
CA GLU A 70 -36.05 39.49 2.54
C GLU A 70 -36.71 40.15 1.32
N VAL A 71 -37.19 39.36 0.35
CA VAL A 71 -37.78 39.88 -0.90
C VAL A 71 -39.31 39.97 -0.83
N GLU A 72 -39.92 39.64 0.32
CA GLU A 72 -41.40 39.72 0.55
C GLU A 72 -42.23 38.93 -0.49
N LEU A 73 -41.81 37.71 -0.84
CA LEU A 73 -42.57 36.83 -1.75
C LEU A 73 -43.88 36.35 -1.10
N SER A 74 -44.88 36.14 -1.92
CA SER A 74 -46.13 35.52 -1.45
C SER A 74 -45.93 34.09 -0.96
N PRO A 75 -46.70 33.57 -0.02
CA PRO A 75 -46.58 32.20 0.49
C PRO A 75 -46.59 31.13 -0.59
N GLY A 76 -47.36 31.32 -1.65
CA GLY A 76 -47.44 30.41 -2.78
C GLY A 76 -46.20 30.42 -3.65
N GLU A 77 -45.57 31.59 -3.82
CA GLU A 77 -44.28 31.68 -4.53
C GLU A 77 -43.15 31.05 -3.73
N VAL A 78 -43.16 31.28 -2.39
CA VAL A 78 -42.18 30.61 -1.50
C VAL A 78 -42.31 29.09 -1.60
N GLU A 79 -43.52 28.55 -1.54
CA GLU A 79 -43.78 27.11 -1.64
C GLU A 79 -43.32 26.57 -3.00
N PHE A 80 -43.65 27.25 -4.09
CA PHE A 80 -43.19 26.88 -5.44
C PHE A 80 -41.68 26.79 -5.58
N HIS A 81 -40.92 27.74 -5.00
CA HIS A 81 -39.49 27.76 -5.09
C HIS A 81 -38.81 26.82 -4.12
N MET A 82 -39.48 26.48 -3.01
CA MET A 82 -38.97 25.52 -2.02
C MET A 82 -39.25 24.07 -2.39
N ALA A 83 -40.22 23.80 -3.26
CA ALA A 83 -40.64 22.45 -3.61
C ALA A 83 -39.51 21.54 -4.12
N PRO A 84 -38.57 21.99 -5.03
CA PRO A 84 -37.47 21.15 -5.47
C PRO A 84 -36.50 20.76 -4.36
N PHE A 85 -36.23 21.68 -3.42
CA PHE A 85 -35.36 21.40 -2.26
C PHE A 85 -36.01 20.40 -1.33
N ASN A 86 -37.30 20.57 -1.01
CA ASN A 86 -38.02 19.69 -0.13
C ASN A 86 -38.07 18.28 -0.71
N ARG A 87 -38.44 18.13 -2.01
CA ARG A 87 -38.44 16.83 -2.67
C ARG A 87 -37.08 16.14 -2.62
N MET A 88 -36.00 16.87 -2.87
CA MET A 88 -34.67 16.30 -2.86
C MET A 88 -34.25 15.87 -1.45
N LEU A 89 -34.62 16.62 -0.40
CA LEU A 89 -34.36 16.23 0.99
C LEU A 89 -35.18 15.01 1.41
N GLU A 90 -36.44 14.90 0.97
CA GLU A 90 -37.32 13.72 1.21
C GLU A 90 -36.70 12.46 0.59
N GLU A 91 -36.22 12.53 -0.66
CA GLU A 91 -35.53 11.40 -1.32
C GLU A 91 -34.23 11.06 -0.60
N LEU A 92 -33.47 12.05 -0.13
CA LEU A 92 -32.26 11.87 0.65
C LEU A 92 -32.53 11.15 2.00
N GLU A 93 -33.56 11.54 2.73
CA GLU A 93 -33.94 10.89 3.98
C GLU A 93 -34.41 9.45 3.75
N SER A 94 -35.18 9.23 2.68
CA SER A 94 -35.63 7.91 2.25
C SER A 94 -34.44 7.00 1.91
N LEU A 95 -33.46 7.52 1.15
CA LEU A 95 -32.24 6.84 0.79
C LEU A 95 -31.38 6.52 2.02
N ASN A 96 -31.17 7.47 2.92
CA ASN A 96 -30.46 7.25 4.19
C ASN A 96 -31.14 6.16 5.04
N SER A 97 -32.47 6.12 5.05
CA SER A 97 -33.24 5.06 5.73
C SER A 97 -32.95 3.69 5.09
N ALA A 98 -33.08 3.59 3.76
CA ALA A 98 -32.84 2.35 3.03
C ALA A 98 -31.39 1.82 3.26
N MET A 99 -30.42 2.72 3.32
CA MET A 99 -29.01 2.37 3.58
C MET A 99 -28.77 1.95 5.03
N ASN A 100 -29.29 2.66 6.00
CA ASN A 100 -29.13 2.35 7.43
C ASN A 100 -29.76 0.99 7.79
N TYR A 101 -30.90 0.64 7.19
CA TYR A 101 -31.56 -0.64 7.39
C TYR A 101 -31.09 -1.72 6.41
N GLN A 102 -30.12 -1.40 5.53
CA GLN A 102 -29.54 -2.30 4.52
C GLN A 102 -30.61 -2.94 3.60
N HIS A 103 -31.60 -2.14 3.18
CA HIS A 103 -32.59 -2.55 2.21
C HIS A 103 -32.01 -2.57 0.79
N ARG A 104 -31.17 -3.55 0.51
CA ARG A 104 -30.26 -3.63 -0.66
C ARG A 104 -30.97 -3.50 -2.00
N TYR A 105 -32.22 -3.95 -2.12
CA TYR A 105 -33.03 -3.84 -3.34
C TYR A 105 -33.68 -2.47 -3.49
N GLU A 106 -33.94 -1.75 -2.39
CA GLU A 106 -34.54 -0.41 -2.41
C GLU A 106 -33.49 0.68 -2.70
N ILE A 107 -32.21 0.46 -2.33
CA ILE A 107 -31.14 1.44 -2.51
C ILE A 107 -31.04 1.93 -3.95
N PRO A 108 -30.98 1.08 -5.01
CA PRO A 108 -30.93 1.55 -6.38
C PRO A 108 -32.13 2.40 -6.79
N GLU A 109 -33.35 2.03 -6.35
CA GLU A 109 -34.56 2.79 -6.62
C GLU A 109 -34.52 4.19 -6.01
N ARG A 110 -34.08 4.27 -4.74
CA ARG A 110 -33.94 5.54 -4.04
C ARG A 110 -32.83 6.41 -4.62
N MET A 111 -31.73 5.80 -5.07
CA MET A 111 -30.65 6.53 -5.75
C MET A 111 -31.12 7.14 -7.07
N VAL A 112 -31.87 6.41 -7.88
CA VAL A 112 -32.44 6.93 -9.13
C VAL A 112 -33.43 8.06 -8.83
N ALA A 113 -34.30 7.89 -7.85
CA ALA A 113 -35.26 8.93 -7.43
C ALA A 113 -34.55 10.20 -6.93
N PHE A 114 -33.48 10.04 -6.13
CA PHE A 114 -32.65 11.14 -5.66
C PHE A 114 -31.98 11.90 -6.83
N TYR A 115 -31.35 11.19 -7.78
CA TYR A 115 -30.75 11.83 -8.94
C TYR A 115 -31.77 12.51 -9.85
N GLN A 116 -32.96 11.95 -9.97
CA GLN A 116 -34.04 12.61 -10.69
C GLN A 116 -34.46 13.90 -10.00
N ALA A 117 -34.66 13.88 -8.68
CA ALA A 117 -34.97 15.08 -7.91
C ALA A 117 -33.87 16.14 -8.01
N TYR A 118 -32.61 15.69 -8.08
CA TYR A 118 -31.48 16.58 -8.30
C TYR A 118 -31.49 17.22 -9.70
N GLN A 119 -31.80 16.47 -10.75
CA GLN A 119 -31.96 17.02 -12.11
C GLN A 119 -33.09 18.04 -12.17
N ASP A 120 -34.26 17.72 -11.60
CA ASP A 120 -35.41 18.61 -11.49
C ASP A 120 -35.04 19.94 -10.75
N TYR A 121 -34.23 19.84 -9.71
CA TYR A 121 -33.70 20.99 -8.99
C TYR A 121 -32.74 21.82 -9.86
N ALA A 122 -31.85 21.16 -10.60
CA ALA A 122 -30.89 21.84 -11.46
C ALA A 122 -31.59 22.57 -12.62
N GLU A 123 -32.63 21.97 -13.23
CA GLU A 123 -33.46 22.61 -14.25
C GLU A 123 -34.21 23.81 -13.69
N HIS A 124 -34.84 23.67 -12.55
CA HIS A 124 -35.55 24.77 -11.87
C HIS A 124 -34.59 25.95 -11.57
N ARG A 125 -33.39 25.66 -11.14
CA ARG A 125 -32.33 26.65 -10.92
C ARG A 125 -31.92 27.35 -12.21
N ALA A 126 -31.78 26.63 -13.32
CA ALA A 126 -31.39 27.21 -14.62
C ALA A 126 -32.42 28.24 -15.13
N VAL A 127 -33.71 27.99 -14.98
CA VAL A 127 -34.79 28.91 -15.30
C VAL A 127 -34.73 30.17 -14.46
N TYR A 128 -34.37 30.05 -13.18
CA TYR A 128 -34.24 31.18 -12.25
C TYR A 128 -32.97 32.01 -12.46
N ALA A 129 -31.89 31.41 -12.96
CA ALA A 129 -30.61 32.09 -13.20
C ALA A 129 -30.72 33.24 -14.24
N ASN A 130 -31.74 33.26 -15.08
CA ASN A 130 -31.95 34.30 -16.09
C ASN A 130 -32.51 35.61 -15.55
N GLY A 131 -32.92 35.69 -14.26
CA GLY A 131 -33.47 36.89 -13.66
C GLY A 131 -32.79 37.37 -12.35
N ARG A 132 -32.40 36.49 -11.46
CA ARG A 132 -31.83 36.84 -10.13
C ARG A 132 -30.90 35.73 -9.66
N GLN A 133 -29.60 36.00 -9.54
CA GLN A 133 -28.65 35.01 -9.07
C GLN A 133 -28.57 35.00 -7.54
N PHE A 134 -28.86 33.81 -6.98
CA PHE A 134 -28.61 33.49 -5.59
C PHE A 134 -27.34 32.67 -5.45
N PHE A 135 -26.66 32.78 -4.30
CA PHE A 135 -25.37 32.17 -4.02
C PHE A 135 -25.32 30.66 -4.25
N TYR A 136 -24.21 30.24 -4.74
CA TYR A 136 -23.89 28.87 -5.07
C TYR A 136 -23.40 28.10 -3.87
N ILE A 137 -24.04 27.01 -3.55
CA ILE A 137 -23.34 25.84 -3.06
C ILE A 137 -23.06 24.99 -4.29
N HIS A 138 -21.79 24.74 -4.56
CA HIS A 138 -21.35 23.94 -5.67
C HIS A 138 -21.69 22.46 -5.42
N LEU A 139 -22.88 22.07 -5.72
CA LEU A 139 -23.17 20.74 -6.17
C LEU A 139 -22.71 20.69 -7.61
N GLY A 140 -21.59 19.99 -7.87
CA GLY A 140 -20.92 20.04 -9.17
C GLY A 140 -21.86 20.06 -10.36
N ASP A 141 -21.78 21.10 -11.19
CA ASP A 141 -22.66 21.39 -12.34
C ASP A 141 -22.43 20.42 -13.53
N ASP A 142 -22.10 19.17 -13.25
CA ASP A 142 -21.83 18.16 -14.25
C ASP A 142 -23.12 17.38 -14.51
N ALA A 143 -23.97 17.92 -15.38
CA ALA A 143 -25.21 17.25 -15.80
C ALA A 143 -24.89 15.83 -16.34
N GLU A 144 -23.78 15.70 -17.08
CA GLU A 144 -23.29 14.44 -17.60
C GLU A 144 -22.92 13.47 -16.46
N ARG A 145 -22.30 13.98 -15.38
CA ARG A 145 -21.99 13.18 -14.20
C ARG A 145 -23.23 12.62 -13.52
N VAL A 146 -24.21 13.46 -13.28
CA VAL A 146 -25.47 13.05 -12.63
C VAL A 146 -26.20 12.00 -13.50
N GLU A 147 -26.18 12.19 -14.81
CA GLU A 147 -26.74 11.24 -15.75
C GLU A 147 -26.03 9.89 -15.73
N LEU A 148 -24.69 9.88 -15.68
CA LEU A 148 -23.90 8.65 -15.59
C LEU A 148 -24.12 7.92 -14.26
N GLU A 149 -24.13 8.64 -13.14
CA GLU A 149 -24.41 8.04 -11.83
C GLU A 149 -25.86 7.49 -11.75
N LYS A 150 -26.82 8.21 -12.28
CA LYS A 150 -28.22 7.75 -12.41
C LYS A 150 -28.30 6.49 -13.28
N ALA A 151 -27.64 6.49 -14.43
CA ALA A 151 -27.60 5.34 -15.34
C ALA A 151 -26.98 4.09 -14.68
N TYR A 152 -25.95 4.28 -13.85
CA TYR A 152 -25.38 3.19 -13.08
C TYR A 152 -26.40 2.51 -12.16
N PHE A 153 -27.17 3.28 -11.38
CA PHE A 153 -28.19 2.71 -10.49
C PHE A 153 -29.42 2.21 -11.27
N GLN A 154 -29.73 2.82 -12.40
CA GLN A 154 -30.78 2.33 -13.28
C GLN A 154 -30.48 0.92 -13.82
N ASP A 155 -29.22 0.61 -14.12
CA ASP A 155 -28.79 -0.72 -14.57
C ASP A 155 -29.07 -1.81 -13.51
N PHE A 156 -29.03 -1.47 -12.22
CA PHE A 156 -29.45 -2.39 -11.13
C PHE A 156 -30.93 -2.69 -11.18
N LEU A 157 -31.75 -1.66 -11.39
CA LEU A 157 -33.21 -1.82 -11.44
C LEU A 157 -33.60 -2.67 -12.66
N ASP A 158 -33.03 -2.37 -13.81
CA ASP A 158 -33.31 -3.07 -15.06
C ASP A 158 -32.93 -4.56 -14.99
N ARG A 159 -31.91 -4.89 -14.20
CA ARG A 159 -31.47 -6.27 -13.97
C ARG A 159 -32.05 -6.92 -12.71
N GLY A 160 -32.80 -6.19 -11.90
CA GLY A 160 -33.34 -6.68 -10.63
C GLY A 160 -32.27 -7.09 -9.61
N LEU A 161 -31.16 -6.38 -9.58
CA LEU A 161 -30.01 -6.69 -8.73
C LEU A 161 -30.02 -5.85 -7.43
N PRO A 162 -29.62 -6.43 -6.28
CA PRO A 162 -29.43 -5.67 -5.06
C PRO A 162 -28.15 -4.84 -5.12
N TYR A 163 -28.13 -3.70 -4.44
CA TYR A 163 -26.87 -2.96 -4.23
C TYR A 163 -25.97 -3.70 -3.23
N GLU A 164 -24.70 -3.81 -3.55
CA GLU A 164 -23.65 -4.38 -2.70
C GLU A 164 -22.50 -3.38 -2.54
N ASP A 165 -22.01 -3.28 -1.34
CA ASP A 165 -20.80 -2.47 -1.07
C ASP A 165 -19.59 -3.03 -1.83
N PRO A 166 -18.90 -2.23 -2.64
CA PRO A 166 -17.77 -2.71 -3.44
C PRO A 166 -16.56 -3.15 -2.59
N VAL A 167 -16.40 -2.58 -1.38
CA VAL A 167 -15.22 -2.81 -0.53
C VAL A 167 -15.40 -3.99 0.43
N TYR A 168 -16.55 -4.08 1.09
CA TYR A 168 -16.82 -5.08 2.13
C TYR A 168 -17.88 -6.11 1.74
N SER A 169 -18.01 -6.37 0.45
CA SER A 169 -18.97 -7.36 -0.04
C SER A 169 -18.71 -8.75 0.52
N THR A 170 -19.79 -9.43 0.89
CA THR A 170 -19.79 -10.86 1.24
C THR A 170 -20.52 -11.70 0.21
N PHE A 171 -21.18 -11.07 -0.75
CA PHE A 171 -22.15 -11.68 -1.65
C PHE A 171 -21.52 -12.06 -3.00
N GLY A 172 -21.66 -13.29 -3.40
CA GLY A 172 -21.42 -13.84 -4.72
C GLY A 172 -20.19 -13.37 -5.46
N SER A 173 -20.36 -12.88 -6.66
CA SER A 173 -19.29 -12.40 -7.56
C SER A 173 -18.55 -11.18 -7.00
N ASN A 174 -19.22 -10.31 -6.24
CA ASN A 174 -18.58 -9.16 -5.58
C ASN A 174 -17.58 -9.59 -4.52
N PHE A 175 -17.88 -10.65 -3.76
CA PHE A 175 -16.91 -11.22 -2.83
C PHE A 175 -15.70 -11.81 -3.57
N VAL A 176 -15.91 -12.47 -4.71
CA VAL A 176 -14.79 -12.96 -5.55
C VAL A 176 -13.92 -11.80 -6.01
N LYS A 177 -14.51 -10.67 -6.46
CA LYS A 177 -13.78 -9.43 -6.79
C LYS A 177 -12.98 -8.95 -5.58
N SER A 178 -13.60 -8.85 -4.41
CA SER A 178 -12.92 -8.43 -3.16
C SER A 178 -11.73 -9.34 -2.79
N VAL A 179 -11.84 -10.65 -3.01
CA VAL A 179 -10.71 -11.58 -2.81
C VAL A 179 -9.62 -11.36 -3.83
N ILE A 180 -9.97 -11.15 -5.09
CA ILE A 180 -9.01 -10.86 -6.16
C ILE A 180 -8.28 -9.57 -5.82
N ASP A 181 -8.98 -8.47 -5.58
CA ASP A 181 -8.38 -7.15 -5.31
C ASP A 181 -7.52 -7.12 -4.03
N THR A 182 -7.86 -7.93 -3.04
CA THR A 182 -7.10 -7.98 -1.77
C THR A 182 -5.91 -8.92 -1.81
N ALA A 183 -6.05 -10.11 -2.40
CA ALA A 183 -5.07 -11.19 -2.30
C ALA A 183 -4.22 -11.36 -3.55
N PHE A 184 -4.81 -11.22 -4.74
CA PHE A 184 -4.07 -11.27 -6.00
C PHE A 184 -3.28 -9.97 -6.17
N GLY A 185 -2.22 -10.00 -6.93
CA GLY A 185 -1.29 -8.88 -7.00
C GLY A 185 -0.05 -9.15 -6.15
N LEU A 186 0.45 -8.13 -5.45
CA LEU A 186 1.71 -8.21 -4.70
C LEU A 186 1.73 -9.33 -3.64
N PRO A 187 0.72 -9.52 -2.77
CA PRO A 187 0.79 -10.52 -1.72
C PRO A 187 0.91 -11.95 -2.25
N LEU A 188 0.07 -12.32 -3.21
CA LEU A 188 0.10 -13.66 -3.78
C LEU A 188 1.34 -13.89 -4.65
N ALA A 189 1.79 -12.87 -5.40
CA ALA A 189 3.02 -12.96 -6.19
C ALA A 189 4.24 -13.25 -5.30
N LEU A 190 4.41 -12.52 -4.19
CA LEU A 190 5.48 -12.75 -3.22
C LEU A 190 5.42 -14.15 -2.60
N LEU A 191 4.22 -14.59 -2.24
CA LEU A 191 4.00 -15.92 -1.69
C LEU A 191 4.37 -17.03 -2.71
N LEU A 192 3.95 -16.90 -3.96
CA LEU A 192 4.26 -17.86 -5.01
C LEU A 192 5.75 -17.90 -5.34
N ILE A 193 6.43 -16.75 -5.36
CA ILE A 193 7.90 -16.69 -5.49
C ILE A 193 8.56 -17.50 -4.38
N LEU A 194 8.15 -17.29 -3.14
CA LEU A 194 8.72 -17.94 -1.96
C LEU A 194 8.52 -19.46 -2.00
N LEU A 195 7.38 -19.93 -2.48
CA LEU A 195 7.02 -21.35 -2.52
C LEU A 195 7.55 -22.11 -3.74
N LEU A 196 7.61 -21.45 -4.91
CA LEU A 196 7.77 -22.16 -6.18
C LEU A 196 9.12 -21.90 -6.89
N THR A 197 9.92 -20.93 -6.44
CA THR A 197 11.23 -20.61 -7.06
C THR A 197 12.19 -21.80 -7.08
N ASP A 198 12.11 -22.69 -6.10
CA ASP A 198 12.98 -23.85 -6.01
C ASP A 198 12.78 -24.86 -7.16
N VAL A 199 11.65 -24.86 -7.86
CA VAL A 199 11.42 -25.68 -9.05
C VAL A 199 12.55 -25.51 -10.07
N PHE A 200 13.13 -24.28 -10.16
CA PHE A 200 14.24 -23.99 -11.08
C PHE A 200 15.62 -24.27 -10.48
N SER A 201 15.80 -24.11 -9.19
CA SER A 201 17.12 -24.09 -8.53
C SER A 201 17.46 -25.35 -7.72
N GLU A 202 16.46 -26.14 -7.32
CA GLU A 202 16.64 -27.31 -6.43
C GLU A 202 17.61 -28.36 -7.00
N GLU A 203 17.51 -28.68 -8.29
CA GLU A 203 18.37 -29.68 -8.93
C GLU A 203 19.83 -29.25 -8.97
N LYS A 204 20.06 -27.94 -9.14
CA LYS A 204 21.38 -27.35 -9.14
C LYS A 204 21.99 -27.33 -7.72
N ASN A 205 21.16 -27.05 -6.72
CA ASN A 205 21.55 -27.09 -5.31
C ASN A 205 21.91 -28.49 -4.85
N ASN A 206 21.07 -29.49 -5.20
CA ASN A 206 21.25 -30.87 -4.77
C ASN A 206 22.29 -31.61 -5.65
N GLY A 207 22.85 -30.98 -6.67
CA GLY A 207 23.82 -31.58 -7.59
C GLY A 207 23.23 -32.66 -8.54
N THR A 208 21.89 -32.85 -8.49
CA THR A 208 21.18 -33.83 -9.34
C THR A 208 21.06 -33.38 -10.79
N GLU A 209 21.32 -32.11 -11.07
CA GLU A 209 21.37 -31.55 -12.43
C GLU A 209 22.38 -32.34 -13.31
N LYS A 210 23.55 -32.72 -12.77
CA LYS A 210 24.58 -33.49 -13.51
C LYS A 210 24.04 -34.84 -13.97
N VAL A 211 23.29 -35.54 -13.12
CA VAL A 211 22.68 -36.83 -13.47
C VAL A 211 21.64 -36.68 -14.58
N ARG A 212 20.90 -35.58 -14.55
CA ARG A 212 19.88 -35.28 -15.56
C ARG A 212 20.48 -34.86 -16.91
N LEU A 213 21.63 -34.19 -16.88
CA LEU A 213 22.33 -33.75 -18.09
C LEU A 213 23.02 -34.91 -18.86
N ILE A 214 23.25 -36.05 -18.20
CA ILE A 214 23.74 -37.28 -18.83
C ILE A 214 22.63 -37.99 -19.62
N GLN A 215 21.36 -37.71 -19.30
CA GLN A 215 20.23 -38.30 -20.03
C GLN A 215 20.10 -37.67 -21.43
N PRO A 216 19.64 -38.42 -22.45
CA PRO A 216 19.51 -37.93 -23.83
C PRO A 216 18.33 -37.00 -24.00
N VAL A 217 18.24 -35.96 -23.18
CA VAL A 217 17.14 -35.00 -23.19
C VAL A 217 17.68 -33.60 -23.49
N LYS A 218 17.05 -32.89 -24.45
CA LYS A 218 17.43 -31.53 -24.80
C LYS A 218 17.16 -30.57 -23.63
N ARG A 219 18.13 -29.74 -23.25
CA ARG A 219 17.99 -28.75 -22.13
C ARG A 219 16.77 -27.85 -22.30
N ARG A 220 16.44 -27.45 -23.54
CA ARG A 220 15.22 -26.69 -23.81
C ARG A 220 13.96 -27.38 -23.33
N ASN A 221 13.84 -28.69 -23.55
CA ASN A 221 12.65 -29.46 -23.17
C ASN A 221 12.53 -29.59 -21.64
N ILE A 222 13.66 -29.57 -20.94
CA ILE A 222 13.66 -29.58 -19.46
C ILE A 222 13.14 -28.24 -18.92
N LEU A 223 13.66 -27.11 -19.43
CA LEU A 223 13.23 -25.76 -19.02
C LEU A 223 11.75 -25.54 -19.31
N LEU A 224 11.32 -25.85 -20.52
CA LEU A 224 9.92 -25.71 -20.93
C LEU A 224 8.99 -26.63 -20.14
N ALA A 225 9.41 -27.85 -19.80
CA ALA A 225 8.62 -28.76 -18.98
C ALA A 225 8.43 -28.23 -17.56
N LYS A 226 9.49 -27.68 -16.95
CA LYS A 226 9.42 -27.06 -15.64
C LYS A 226 8.46 -25.86 -15.64
N LEU A 227 8.62 -24.95 -16.60
CA LEU A 227 7.76 -23.78 -16.73
C LEU A 227 6.30 -24.18 -17.00
N ALA A 228 6.05 -25.08 -17.94
CA ALA A 228 4.70 -25.53 -18.28
C ALA A 228 3.97 -26.15 -17.08
N VAL A 229 4.64 -27.03 -16.34
CA VAL A 229 4.05 -27.67 -15.13
C VAL A 229 3.77 -26.63 -14.06
N LEU A 230 4.69 -25.67 -13.85
CA LEU A 230 4.54 -24.60 -12.90
C LEU A 230 3.34 -23.71 -13.25
N LEU A 231 3.22 -23.29 -14.51
CA LEU A 231 2.12 -22.44 -14.98
C LEU A 231 0.77 -23.14 -14.89
N VAL A 232 0.70 -24.43 -15.25
CA VAL A 232 -0.52 -25.23 -15.07
C VAL A 232 -0.90 -25.30 -13.59
N TYR A 233 0.09 -25.49 -12.72
CA TYR A 233 -0.12 -25.55 -11.29
C TYR A 233 -0.64 -24.24 -10.71
N ILE A 234 -0.05 -23.11 -11.13
CA ILE A 234 -0.52 -21.77 -10.77
C ILE A 234 -1.94 -21.52 -11.26
N LEU A 235 -2.24 -21.89 -12.50
CA LEU A 235 -3.59 -21.75 -13.05
C LEU A 235 -4.63 -22.53 -12.24
N VAL A 236 -4.31 -23.76 -11.86
CA VAL A 236 -5.19 -24.60 -10.99
C VAL A 236 -5.40 -23.93 -9.64
N LEU A 237 -4.35 -23.35 -9.03
CA LEU A 237 -4.47 -22.63 -7.76
C LEU A 237 -5.35 -21.39 -7.86
N ILE A 238 -5.18 -20.60 -8.91
CA ILE A 238 -6.01 -19.41 -9.18
C ILE A 238 -7.48 -19.84 -9.29
N MET A 239 -7.76 -20.84 -10.13
CA MET A 239 -9.13 -21.35 -10.32
C MET A 239 -9.72 -21.93 -9.04
N LEU A 240 -8.92 -22.63 -8.25
CA LEU A 240 -9.36 -23.18 -6.96
C LEU A 240 -9.67 -22.07 -5.95
N THR A 241 -8.85 -21.04 -5.88
CA THR A 241 -9.10 -19.89 -4.99
C THR A 241 -10.40 -19.19 -5.36
N VAL A 242 -10.64 -18.96 -6.65
CA VAL A 242 -11.89 -18.37 -7.16
C VAL A 242 -13.09 -19.27 -6.83
N LEU A 243 -12.97 -20.58 -7.06
CA LEU A 243 -14.04 -21.55 -6.76
C LEU A 243 -14.38 -21.56 -5.25
N VAL A 244 -13.36 -21.61 -4.39
CA VAL A 244 -13.54 -21.55 -2.93
C VAL A 244 -14.19 -20.24 -2.52
N SER A 245 -13.74 -19.11 -3.07
CA SER A 245 -14.32 -17.79 -2.79
C SER A 245 -15.81 -17.74 -3.16
N TYR A 246 -16.14 -18.19 -4.36
CA TYR A 246 -17.52 -18.23 -4.84
C TYR A 246 -18.42 -19.16 -4.01
N THR A 247 -17.87 -20.30 -3.60
CA THR A 247 -18.57 -21.28 -2.72
C THR A 247 -18.81 -20.70 -1.33
N LEU A 248 -17.80 -20.04 -0.74
CA LEU A 248 -17.93 -19.37 0.56
C LEU A 248 -18.97 -18.26 0.52
N ALA A 249 -18.98 -17.45 -0.53
CA ALA A 249 -19.97 -16.40 -0.73
C ALA A 249 -21.39 -16.98 -0.84
N GLY A 250 -21.57 -18.07 -1.60
CA GLY A 250 -22.86 -18.73 -1.77
C GLY A 250 -23.41 -19.30 -0.48
N ILE A 251 -22.55 -19.87 0.37
CA ILE A 251 -22.97 -20.55 1.63
C ILE A 251 -23.12 -19.55 2.78
N PHE A 252 -22.15 -18.66 2.96
CA PHE A 252 -22.06 -17.80 4.15
C PHE A 252 -22.36 -16.31 3.84
N GLY A 253 -22.27 -15.89 2.59
CA GLY A 253 -22.41 -14.48 2.19
C GLY A 253 -23.83 -14.06 1.79
N GLY A 254 -24.77 -14.97 1.74
CA GLY A 254 -26.18 -14.68 1.41
C GLY A 254 -26.58 -15.00 -0.05
N GLY A 255 -25.66 -15.58 -0.86
CA GLY A 255 -25.99 -16.06 -2.20
C GLY A 255 -24.82 -15.99 -3.19
N PHE A 256 -25.03 -16.61 -4.36
CA PHE A 256 -23.99 -16.70 -5.39
C PHE A 256 -23.83 -15.42 -6.21
N GLY A 257 -24.81 -14.52 -6.22
CA GLY A 257 -24.77 -13.29 -7.01
C GLY A 257 -24.78 -13.50 -8.52
N SER A 258 -24.82 -12.41 -9.27
CA SER A 258 -24.81 -12.42 -10.73
C SER A 258 -23.42 -12.08 -11.27
N ILE A 259 -22.99 -12.79 -12.31
CA ILE A 259 -21.79 -12.44 -13.09
C ILE A 259 -21.97 -11.18 -13.94
N TYR A 260 -23.22 -10.76 -14.14
CA TYR A 260 -23.59 -9.53 -14.86
C TYR A 260 -23.74 -8.32 -13.94
N TYR A 261 -23.33 -8.44 -12.67
CA TYR A 261 -23.33 -7.35 -11.72
C TYR A 261 -22.47 -6.18 -12.25
N PRO A 262 -23.00 -4.94 -12.31
CA PRO A 262 -22.25 -3.79 -12.79
C PRO A 262 -21.13 -3.43 -11.82
N ILE A 263 -19.92 -3.24 -12.32
CA ILE A 263 -18.79 -2.79 -11.49
C ILE A 263 -18.89 -1.29 -11.29
N GLU A 264 -18.72 -0.88 -10.03
CA GLU A 264 -18.51 0.51 -9.68
C GLU A 264 -17.09 0.94 -10.06
N VAL A 265 -16.98 1.98 -10.87
CA VAL A 265 -15.72 2.66 -11.18
C VAL A 265 -15.81 4.07 -10.65
N ASP A 266 -15.12 4.33 -9.54
CA ASP A 266 -15.02 5.67 -8.96
C ASP A 266 -13.90 6.46 -9.65
N ARG A 267 -14.30 7.52 -10.35
CA ARG A 267 -13.41 8.47 -11.02
C ARG A 267 -13.70 9.91 -10.58
N GLY A 268 -14.17 10.08 -9.34
CA GLY A 268 -14.76 11.31 -8.82
C GLY A 268 -16.26 11.33 -9.02
N TYR A 269 -16.81 10.38 -9.77
CA TYR A 269 -18.22 10.04 -9.87
C TYR A 269 -18.37 8.53 -10.18
N ILE A 270 -19.49 7.96 -9.78
CA ILE A 270 -19.75 6.54 -9.92
C ILE A 270 -20.24 6.25 -11.34
N THR A 271 -19.60 5.31 -12.03
CA THR A 271 -20.03 4.86 -13.35
C THR A 271 -20.02 3.34 -13.42
N SER A 272 -20.79 2.78 -14.36
CA SER A 272 -20.71 1.36 -14.67
C SER A 272 -19.47 1.05 -15.50
N GLY A 273 -18.59 0.20 -14.97
CA GLY A 273 -17.43 -0.32 -15.69
C GLY A 273 -17.70 -1.54 -16.54
N GLY A 274 -18.95 -2.05 -16.57
CA GLY A 274 -19.30 -3.29 -17.24
C GLY A 274 -19.56 -4.46 -16.29
N PRO A 275 -19.75 -5.69 -16.78
CA PRO A 275 -20.10 -6.83 -15.96
C PRO A 275 -18.89 -7.34 -15.13
N ILE A 276 -19.13 -7.65 -13.88
CA ILE A 276 -18.10 -8.13 -12.95
C ILE A 276 -17.41 -9.42 -13.43
N GLY A 277 -18.13 -10.28 -14.16
CA GLY A 277 -17.55 -11.50 -14.71
C GLY A 277 -16.43 -11.23 -15.71
N GLU A 278 -16.57 -10.19 -16.54
CA GLU A 278 -15.56 -9.78 -17.50
C GLU A 278 -14.33 -9.19 -16.77
N TYR A 279 -14.56 -8.34 -15.78
CA TYR A 279 -13.48 -7.82 -14.93
C TYR A 279 -12.68 -8.96 -14.29
N ILE A 280 -13.36 -9.91 -13.63
CA ILE A 280 -12.72 -11.05 -13.00
C ILE A 280 -11.87 -11.83 -14.01
N ALA A 281 -12.41 -12.10 -15.20
CA ALA A 281 -11.69 -12.84 -16.23
C ALA A 281 -10.42 -12.09 -16.69
N LEU A 282 -10.52 -10.79 -16.95
CA LEU A 282 -9.39 -9.97 -17.37
C LEU A 282 -8.36 -9.75 -16.26
N ALA A 283 -8.79 -9.51 -15.03
CA ALA A 283 -7.90 -9.39 -13.88
C ALA A 283 -7.07 -10.67 -13.67
N LEU A 284 -7.71 -11.83 -13.74
CA LEU A 284 -7.04 -13.13 -13.65
C LEU A 284 -6.07 -13.37 -14.81
N LEU A 285 -6.45 -12.98 -16.04
CA LEU A 285 -5.58 -13.07 -17.19
C LEU A 285 -4.33 -12.21 -17.02
N LEU A 286 -4.49 -10.94 -16.64
CA LEU A 286 -3.36 -10.03 -16.42
C LEU A 286 -2.44 -10.53 -15.32
N PHE A 287 -2.99 -10.97 -14.20
CA PHE A 287 -2.21 -11.53 -13.10
C PHE A 287 -1.46 -12.82 -13.53
N PHE A 288 -2.10 -13.69 -14.30
CA PHE A 288 -1.44 -14.87 -14.84
C PHE A 288 -0.28 -14.50 -15.78
N LEU A 289 -0.46 -13.54 -16.68
CA LEU A 289 0.59 -13.05 -17.58
C LEU A 289 1.74 -12.41 -16.81
N TYR A 290 1.42 -11.65 -15.76
CA TYR A 290 2.41 -11.13 -14.84
C TYR A 290 3.26 -12.26 -14.22
N LEU A 291 2.63 -13.34 -13.76
CA LEU A 291 3.35 -14.48 -13.20
C LEU A 291 4.20 -15.21 -14.26
N VAL A 292 3.74 -15.30 -15.51
CA VAL A 292 4.57 -15.83 -16.61
C VAL A 292 5.86 -15.03 -16.76
N PHE A 293 5.75 -13.70 -16.73
CA PHE A 293 6.90 -12.80 -16.79
C PHE A 293 7.84 -12.98 -15.60
N ILE A 294 7.31 -12.96 -14.38
CA ILE A 294 8.11 -13.11 -13.15
C ILE A 294 8.83 -14.46 -13.10
N PHE A 295 8.13 -15.57 -13.38
CA PHE A 295 8.76 -16.90 -13.37
C PHE A 295 9.75 -17.10 -14.50
N SER A 296 9.62 -16.39 -15.63
CA SER A 296 10.64 -16.32 -16.67
C SER A 296 11.91 -15.65 -16.15
N GLY A 297 11.77 -14.54 -15.43
CA GLY A 297 12.87 -13.85 -14.76
C GLY A 297 13.55 -14.71 -13.68
N LEU A 298 12.75 -15.41 -12.86
CA LEU A 298 13.28 -16.34 -11.85
C LEU A 298 14.05 -17.52 -12.46
N ALA A 299 13.60 -18.03 -13.60
CA ALA A 299 14.33 -19.06 -14.34
C ALA A 299 15.71 -18.55 -14.82
N LEU A 300 15.78 -17.30 -15.28
CA LEU A 300 17.02 -16.64 -15.64
C LEU A 300 17.94 -16.50 -14.42
N LEU A 301 17.44 -15.97 -13.32
CA LEU A 301 18.20 -15.82 -12.07
C LEU A 301 18.71 -17.18 -11.55
N ALA A 302 17.87 -18.22 -11.58
CA ALA A 302 18.27 -19.58 -11.19
C ALA A 302 19.34 -20.19 -12.12
N THR A 303 19.44 -19.72 -13.35
CA THR A 303 20.55 -20.11 -14.27
C THR A 303 21.85 -19.45 -13.86
N ILE A 304 21.82 -18.21 -13.41
CA ILE A 304 23.00 -17.45 -12.98
C ILE A 304 23.44 -17.86 -11.58
N PHE A 305 22.52 -17.88 -10.63
CA PHE A 305 22.81 -18.15 -9.22
C PHE A 305 22.52 -19.60 -8.84
N LYS A 306 23.44 -20.19 -8.07
CA LYS A 306 23.29 -21.57 -7.59
C LYS A 306 22.34 -21.68 -6.39
N GLU A 307 22.42 -20.72 -5.48
CA GLU A 307 21.68 -20.73 -4.21
C GLU A 307 20.24 -20.26 -4.38
N THR A 308 19.29 -21.09 -4.04
CA THR A 308 17.84 -20.76 -4.15
C THR A 308 17.46 -19.53 -3.33
N SER A 309 18.07 -19.33 -2.16
CA SER A 309 17.77 -18.16 -1.31
C SER A 309 18.14 -16.84 -1.98
N ILE A 310 19.21 -16.81 -2.80
CA ILE A 310 19.55 -15.63 -3.61
C ILE A 310 18.47 -15.38 -4.65
N VAL A 311 18.06 -16.43 -5.37
CA VAL A 311 17.04 -16.31 -6.43
C VAL A 311 15.70 -15.82 -5.87
N VAL A 312 15.28 -16.33 -4.71
CA VAL A 312 14.07 -15.88 -4.01
C VAL A 312 14.18 -14.42 -3.60
N ALA A 313 15.28 -14.04 -2.94
CA ALA A 313 15.46 -12.67 -2.47
C ALA A 313 15.50 -11.66 -3.63
N LEU A 314 16.20 -12.00 -4.74
CA LEU A 314 16.22 -11.17 -5.94
C LEU A 314 14.87 -11.12 -6.65
N GLY A 315 14.12 -12.21 -6.65
CA GLY A 315 12.75 -12.26 -7.19
C GLY A 315 11.81 -11.35 -6.41
N ILE A 316 11.88 -11.36 -5.09
CA ILE A 316 11.11 -10.45 -4.24
C ILE A 316 11.49 -8.99 -4.51
N LEU A 317 12.78 -8.68 -4.57
CA LEU A 317 13.25 -7.34 -4.91
C LEU A 317 12.77 -6.91 -6.31
N MET A 318 12.85 -7.78 -7.30
CA MET A 318 12.39 -7.48 -8.67
C MET A 318 10.90 -7.09 -8.68
N VAL A 319 10.06 -7.80 -7.94
CA VAL A 319 8.62 -7.49 -7.87
C VAL A 319 8.38 -6.16 -7.16
N ILE A 320 9.03 -5.93 -6.01
CA ILE A 320 8.84 -4.68 -5.25
C ILE A 320 9.39 -3.47 -5.99
N ILE A 321 10.54 -3.60 -6.65
CA ILE A 321 11.09 -2.55 -7.50
C ILE A 321 10.14 -2.25 -8.67
N GLY A 322 9.60 -3.29 -9.28
CA GLY A 322 8.64 -3.15 -10.36
C GLY A 322 7.33 -2.50 -9.93
N ASP A 323 6.84 -2.79 -8.73
CA ASP A 323 5.66 -2.16 -8.13
C ASP A 323 5.88 -0.66 -7.89
N LYS A 324 7.01 -0.29 -7.33
CA LYS A 324 7.31 1.11 -6.99
C LYS A 324 7.64 1.99 -8.21
N TRP A 325 8.42 1.48 -9.17
CA TRP A 325 8.77 2.21 -10.39
C TRP A 325 7.86 1.92 -11.58
N GLY A 326 7.00 0.90 -11.46
CA GLY A 326 6.04 0.51 -12.47
C GLY A 326 4.71 1.27 -12.41
N GLY A 327 4.60 2.31 -11.57
CA GLY A 327 3.33 2.93 -11.20
C GLY A 327 2.51 3.57 -12.33
N SER A 328 3.11 3.87 -13.50
CA SER A 328 2.36 4.34 -14.65
C SER A 328 2.03 3.19 -15.59
N PRO A 329 0.75 2.96 -15.92
CA PRO A 329 0.37 1.95 -16.90
C PRO A 329 1.01 2.29 -18.26
N SER A 330 1.75 1.32 -18.80
CA SER A 330 2.42 1.44 -20.07
C SER A 330 2.38 0.11 -20.80
N HIS A 331 2.30 0.10 -22.12
CA HIS A 331 2.43 -1.12 -22.93
C HIS A 331 3.75 -1.85 -22.71
N PHE A 332 4.83 -1.09 -22.43
CA PHE A 332 6.18 -1.61 -22.32
C PHE A 332 6.53 -2.08 -20.91
N ASN A 333 5.63 -1.90 -19.94
CA ASN A 333 5.88 -2.21 -18.55
C ASN A 333 5.06 -3.41 -18.05
N PRO A 334 5.62 -4.64 -18.04
CA PRO A 334 4.93 -5.81 -17.52
C PRO A 334 4.55 -5.72 -16.05
N PHE A 335 5.23 -4.87 -15.26
CA PHE A 335 4.94 -4.68 -13.84
C PHE A 335 3.61 -3.94 -13.61
N SER A 336 3.13 -3.17 -14.60
CA SER A 336 1.81 -2.53 -14.50
C SER A 336 0.65 -3.52 -14.34
N PHE A 337 0.84 -4.80 -14.73
CA PHE A 337 -0.15 -5.87 -14.55
C PHE A 337 -0.31 -6.31 -13.07
N LEU A 338 0.58 -5.88 -12.19
CA LEU A 338 0.44 -6.12 -10.76
C LEU A 338 -0.73 -5.31 -10.19
N ASN A 339 -0.91 -4.10 -10.68
CA ASN A 339 -2.07 -3.25 -10.40
C ASN A 339 -3.07 -3.32 -11.56
N TYR A 340 -3.66 -4.51 -11.75
CA TYR A 340 -4.57 -4.81 -12.87
C TYR A 340 -5.84 -3.95 -12.83
N GLU A 341 -6.36 -3.58 -11.67
CA GLU A 341 -7.52 -2.71 -11.54
C GLU A 341 -7.23 -1.35 -12.18
N TYR A 342 -6.17 -0.69 -11.75
CA TYR A 342 -5.75 0.58 -12.32
C TYR A 342 -5.41 0.46 -13.82
N PHE A 343 -4.76 -0.63 -14.23
CA PHE A 343 -4.44 -0.89 -15.63
C PHE A 343 -5.69 -1.07 -16.48
N LEU A 344 -6.68 -1.85 -16.03
CA LEU A 344 -7.94 -2.08 -16.77
C LEU A 344 -8.75 -0.78 -16.91
N ILE A 345 -8.84 0.01 -15.86
CA ILE A 345 -9.52 1.30 -15.88
C ILE A 345 -8.80 2.26 -16.83
N TRP A 346 -7.48 2.30 -16.78
CA TRP A 346 -6.66 3.24 -17.55
C TRP A 346 -6.56 2.91 -19.03
N THR A 347 -6.62 1.65 -19.40
CA THR A 347 -6.65 1.21 -20.80
C THR A 347 -8.03 1.35 -21.47
N LYS A 348 -9.02 1.90 -20.73
CA LYS A 348 -10.40 1.97 -21.16
C LYS A 348 -11.01 0.61 -21.52
N ALA A 349 -10.41 -0.48 -21.03
CA ALA A 349 -10.99 -1.80 -21.13
C ALA A 349 -12.31 -1.88 -20.35
N PHE A 350 -12.48 -1.00 -19.33
CA PHE A 350 -13.67 -0.84 -18.53
C PHE A 350 -14.09 0.62 -18.44
N GLY A 351 -15.34 0.88 -18.77
CA GLY A 351 -16.03 2.14 -18.63
C GLY A 351 -15.90 3.11 -19.83
N PRO A 352 -16.80 4.07 -19.94
CA PRO A 352 -16.81 5.08 -20.97
C PRO A 352 -15.61 6.04 -20.83
N ASN A 353 -15.38 6.83 -21.87
CA ASN A 353 -14.40 7.92 -21.86
C ASN A 353 -14.73 8.89 -20.73
N VAL A 354 -13.89 8.96 -19.73
CA VAL A 354 -14.12 9.81 -18.56
C VAL A 354 -13.33 11.10 -18.70
N VAL A 355 -14.07 12.19 -18.59
CA VAL A 355 -13.51 13.55 -18.51
C VAL A 355 -12.52 13.61 -17.36
N GLY A 356 -11.31 14.09 -17.61
CA GLY A 356 -10.27 14.30 -16.57
C GLY A 356 -9.24 13.19 -16.38
N PHE A 357 -9.40 12.01 -17.00
CA PHE A 357 -8.27 11.08 -17.13
C PHE A 357 -7.53 11.35 -18.45
N PRO A 358 -6.19 11.30 -18.45
CA PRO A 358 -5.47 11.50 -19.68
C PRO A 358 -5.97 10.50 -20.72
N ASP A 359 -6.39 11.01 -21.86
CA ASP A 359 -6.43 10.24 -23.07
C ASP A 359 -5.01 9.78 -23.36
N ASN A 360 -4.61 8.70 -22.71
CA ASN A 360 -3.36 8.09 -23.07
C ASN A 360 -3.66 6.95 -24.04
N PRO A 361 -3.61 7.23 -25.35
CA PRO A 361 -3.77 6.20 -26.37
C PRO A 361 -2.65 5.17 -26.31
N GLN A 362 -1.68 5.36 -25.41
CA GLN A 362 -0.48 4.54 -25.32
C GLN A 362 -0.70 3.19 -24.62
N ALA A 363 -1.82 2.93 -23.96
CA ALA A 363 -2.04 1.63 -23.32
C ALA A 363 -3.25 0.89 -23.92
N ASN A 364 -2.98 -0.01 -24.83
CA ASN A 364 -3.94 -0.99 -25.32
C ASN A 364 -3.69 -2.34 -24.65
N LEU A 365 -4.73 -2.92 -24.04
CA LEU A 365 -4.67 -4.19 -23.32
C LEU A 365 -3.99 -5.30 -24.14
N TRP A 366 -4.38 -5.47 -25.40
CA TRP A 366 -3.88 -6.54 -26.26
C TRP A 366 -2.44 -6.30 -26.72
N ILE A 367 -2.04 -5.06 -26.94
CA ILE A 367 -0.65 -4.69 -27.27
C ILE A 367 0.24 -4.97 -26.03
N ALA A 368 -0.17 -4.53 -24.84
CA ALA A 368 0.56 -4.77 -23.61
C ALA A 368 0.73 -6.26 -23.29
N THR A 369 -0.32 -7.07 -23.49
CA THR A 369 -0.23 -8.53 -23.32
C THR A 369 0.72 -9.16 -24.34
N GLY A 370 0.69 -8.72 -25.58
CA GLY A 370 1.61 -9.19 -26.64
C GLY A 370 3.06 -8.85 -26.32
N ILE A 371 3.33 -7.63 -25.86
CA ILE A 371 4.68 -7.17 -25.45
C ILE A 371 5.18 -7.96 -24.23
N THR A 372 4.34 -8.17 -23.22
CA THR A 372 4.71 -8.95 -22.02
C THR A 372 5.06 -10.40 -22.38
N LEU A 373 4.32 -11.03 -23.26
CA LEU A 373 4.64 -12.37 -23.78
C LEU A 373 5.94 -12.36 -24.58
N ALA A 374 6.19 -11.34 -25.41
CA ALA A 374 7.42 -11.18 -26.17
C ALA A 374 8.63 -11.03 -25.26
N ILE A 375 8.56 -10.16 -24.24
CA ILE A 375 9.61 -9.99 -23.22
C ILE A 375 9.84 -11.30 -22.48
N SER A 376 8.80 -11.99 -22.03
CA SER A 376 8.91 -13.27 -21.33
C SER A 376 9.61 -14.33 -22.20
N THR A 377 9.27 -14.38 -23.47
CA THR A 377 9.88 -15.30 -24.44
C THR A 377 11.35 -14.96 -24.68
N LEU A 378 11.70 -13.69 -24.76
CA LEU A 378 13.06 -13.20 -24.88
C LEU A 378 13.90 -13.61 -23.66
N VAL A 379 13.38 -13.39 -22.44
CA VAL A 379 14.02 -13.78 -21.19
C VAL A 379 14.25 -15.29 -21.13
N LEU A 380 13.25 -16.10 -21.53
CA LEU A 380 13.40 -17.57 -21.60
C LEU A 380 14.41 -18.00 -22.65
N SER A 381 14.48 -17.32 -23.80
CA SER A 381 15.46 -17.58 -24.83
C SER A 381 16.88 -17.29 -24.32
N LEU A 382 17.05 -16.15 -23.63
CA LEU A 382 18.30 -15.79 -22.95
C LEU A 382 18.67 -16.84 -21.89
N THR A 383 17.73 -17.29 -21.08
CA THR A 383 17.93 -18.37 -20.09
C THR A 383 18.45 -19.64 -20.76
N TYR A 384 17.87 -20.03 -21.88
CA TYR A 384 18.32 -21.19 -22.66
C TYR A 384 19.73 -21.01 -23.20
N PHE A 385 20.08 -19.83 -23.79
CA PHE A 385 21.43 -19.56 -24.27
C PHE A 385 22.44 -19.57 -23.14
N LEU A 386 22.16 -18.90 -22.03
CA LEU A 386 23.05 -18.87 -20.87
C LEU A 386 23.26 -20.27 -20.26
N SER A 387 22.23 -21.13 -20.26
CA SER A 387 22.35 -22.51 -19.77
C SER A 387 23.31 -23.38 -20.59
N LYS A 388 23.65 -22.98 -21.82
CA LYS A 388 24.63 -23.67 -22.67
C LYS A 388 26.07 -23.25 -22.41
N THR A 389 26.28 -22.02 -21.89
CA THR A 389 27.61 -21.47 -21.71
C THR A 389 28.28 -22.02 -20.44
N THR A 390 29.47 -22.63 -20.62
CA THR A 390 30.28 -23.16 -19.52
C THR A 390 30.82 -22.07 -18.62
N TRP A 391 30.92 -20.82 -19.12
CA TRP A 391 31.45 -19.67 -18.41
C TRP A 391 30.62 -19.31 -17.17
N ILE A 392 29.28 -19.38 -17.28
CA ILE A 392 28.36 -19.10 -16.17
C ILE A 392 28.33 -20.25 -15.15
N GLN A 393 28.59 -21.50 -15.58
CA GLN A 393 28.71 -22.64 -14.65
C GLN A 393 29.89 -22.45 -13.67
N ASN A 394 30.88 -21.66 -14.05
CA ASN A 394 32.04 -21.32 -13.22
C ASN A 394 31.92 -20.01 -12.45
N PHE A 395 30.87 -19.22 -12.71
CA PHE A 395 30.56 -18.01 -11.97
C PHE A 395 29.87 -18.34 -10.63
N SER A 396 30.43 -19.28 -9.88
CA SER A 396 30.21 -19.36 -8.46
C SER A 396 31.10 -18.29 -7.83
N LEU A 397 30.51 -17.28 -7.23
CA LEU A 397 31.16 -16.33 -6.30
C LEU A 397 31.75 -17.08 -5.07
N ALA A 398 31.54 -18.38 -4.97
CA ALA A 398 32.36 -19.27 -4.18
C ALA A 398 33.76 -19.32 -4.83
N ALA A 399 34.53 -18.27 -4.64
CA ALA A 399 35.95 -18.31 -4.86
C ALA A 399 36.47 -19.63 -4.29
N LYS A 400 37.02 -20.43 -5.19
CA LYS A 400 37.80 -21.64 -5.00
C LYS A 400 37.87 -22.09 -3.53
N ALA A 401 37.02 -23.03 -3.12
CA ALA A 401 37.03 -23.68 -1.80
C ALA A 401 38.39 -24.33 -1.46
N LYS A 402 39.32 -24.43 -2.38
CA LYS A 402 40.69 -24.88 -2.18
C LYS A 402 41.49 -24.05 -1.16
N ASP A 403 41.19 -22.77 -0.98
CA ASP A 403 41.87 -21.93 0.00
C ASP A 403 41.28 -22.07 1.42
N GLY A 404 40.06 -22.55 1.56
CA GLY A 404 39.40 -22.81 2.85
C GLY A 404 40.00 -24.01 3.59
N GLU A 405 40.39 -25.06 2.89
CA GLU A 405 41.04 -26.22 3.50
C GLU A 405 42.45 -25.87 3.98
N LYS A 406 43.19 -25.08 3.23
CA LYS A 406 44.54 -24.61 3.66
C LYS A 406 44.45 -23.65 4.87
N ALA A 407 43.44 -22.78 4.90
CA ALA A 407 43.22 -21.90 6.06
C ALA A 407 42.82 -22.69 7.32
N LEU A 408 42.06 -23.78 7.17
CA LEU A 408 41.66 -24.62 8.31
C LEU A 408 42.86 -25.40 8.86
N GLN A 409 43.76 -25.91 8.02
CA GLN A 409 44.98 -26.60 8.43
C GLN A 409 45.98 -25.68 9.15
N GLN A 410 46.06 -24.40 8.79
CA GLN A 410 46.89 -23.44 9.48
C GLN A 410 46.36 -23.02 10.87
N TYR A 411 45.05 -23.16 11.09
CA TYR A 411 44.42 -22.73 12.36
C TYR A 411 44.43 -23.76 13.48
N THR A 412 44.72 -25.03 13.18
CA THR A 412 44.69 -26.12 14.18
C THR A 412 45.85 -26.05 15.20
N GLY A 413 46.84 -25.16 15.01
CA GLY A 413 48.03 -25.09 15.86
C GLY A 413 48.03 -24.05 16.99
N ARG A 414 47.01 -23.16 17.11
CA ARG A 414 46.98 -22.13 18.16
C ARG A 414 45.87 -22.32 19.18
N LYS A 415 46.27 -22.72 20.38
CA LYS A 415 45.42 -22.70 21.59
C LYS A 415 45.20 -21.26 21.95
N THR A 416 44.13 -20.63 21.57
CA THR A 416 43.47 -19.51 22.33
C THR A 416 42.33 -18.85 21.57
N LEU A 417 41.31 -18.45 22.32
CA LEU A 417 40.19 -17.51 22.07
C LEU A 417 38.89 -18.06 21.44
N PRO A 418 37.73 -17.65 21.97
CA PRO A 418 36.41 -17.87 21.32
C PRO A 418 36.28 -17.15 19.96
N LEU A 419 37.16 -16.23 19.66
CA LEU A 419 37.25 -15.48 18.40
C LEU A 419 37.42 -16.32 17.11
N PRO A 420 38.15 -17.44 17.07
CA PRO A 420 38.34 -18.12 15.79
C PRO A 420 37.04 -18.73 15.20
N VAL A 421 36.15 -19.26 16.05
CA VAL A 421 34.87 -19.83 15.60
C VAL A 421 33.91 -18.72 15.10
N PHE A 422 33.84 -17.63 15.83
CA PHE A 422 33.04 -16.46 15.43
C PHE A 422 33.52 -15.87 14.08
N ARG A 423 34.84 -15.62 13.95
CA ARG A 423 35.43 -15.12 12.72
C ARG A 423 35.22 -16.07 11.53
N PHE A 424 35.33 -17.36 11.78
CA PHE A 424 35.03 -18.39 10.76
C PHE A 424 33.58 -18.28 10.28
N GLU A 425 32.61 -18.17 11.19
CA GLU A 425 31.19 -18.06 10.83
C GLU A 425 30.90 -16.75 10.07
N VAL A 426 31.47 -15.60 10.49
CA VAL A 426 31.35 -14.33 9.78
C VAL A 426 31.91 -14.43 8.34
N VAL A 427 33.13 -14.93 8.19
CA VAL A 427 33.80 -15.12 6.89
C VAL A 427 33.00 -16.07 6.00
N LYS A 428 32.43 -17.13 6.57
CA LYS A 428 31.57 -18.10 5.88
C LYS A 428 30.31 -17.43 5.33
N ILE A 429 29.59 -16.62 6.13
CA ILE A 429 28.40 -15.89 5.71
C ILE A 429 28.76 -14.95 4.55
N ILE A 430 29.83 -14.18 4.67
CA ILE A 430 30.28 -13.23 3.66
C ILE A 430 30.69 -13.93 2.35
N LYS A 431 31.54 -14.97 2.44
CA LYS A 431 32.04 -15.71 1.26
C LYS A 431 30.94 -16.47 0.51
N LYS A 432 29.90 -16.85 1.18
CA LYS A 432 28.77 -17.55 0.55
C LYS A 432 27.94 -16.66 -0.38
N GLY A 433 27.98 -15.34 -0.18
CA GLY A 433 27.26 -14.37 -0.99
C GLY A 433 25.72 -14.38 -0.82
N THR A 434 25.18 -15.32 -0.04
CA THR A 434 23.72 -15.48 0.14
C THR A 434 23.06 -14.24 0.75
N VAL A 435 23.76 -13.48 1.54
CA VAL A 435 23.31 -12.25 2.20
C VAL A 435 23.78 -11.02 1.45
N ILE A 436 25.04 -11.02 0.99
CA ILE A 436 25.68 -9.84 0.39
C ILE A 436 25.04 -9.43 -0.93
N ILE A 437 24.68 -10.40 -1.80
CA ILE A 437 24.11 -10.10 -3.11
C ILE A 437 22.72 -9.43 -2.98
N PRO A 438 21.74 -10.02 -2.26
CA PRO A 438 20.46 -9.36 -2.04
C PRO A 438 20.58 -8.02 -1.32
N PHE A 439 21.53 -7.92 -0.37
CA PHE A 439 21.81 -6.68 0.34
C PHE A 439 22.33 -5.58 -0.59
N LEU A 440 23.29 -5.87 -1.47
CA LEU A 440 23.81 -4.88 -2.43
C LEU A 440 22.72 -4.38 -3.37
N MET A 441 21.83 -5.26 -3.83
CA MET A 441 20.70 -4.85 -4.67
C MET A 441 19.70 -4.00 -3.89
N LEU A 442 19.39 -4.36 -2.63
CA LEU A 442 18.58 -3.55 -1.74
C LEU A 442 19.19 -2.18 -1.51
N LEU A 443 20.50 -2.12 -1.26
CA LEU A 443 21.25 -0.88 -1.04
C LEU A 443 21.13 0.05 -2.27
N VAL A 444 21.39 -0.49 -3.47
CA VAL A 444 21.26 0.27 -4.72
C VAL A 444 19.81 0.76 -4.90
N PHE A 445 18.83 -0.12 -4.70
CA PHE A 445 17.42 0.24 -4.84
C PHE A 445 17.02 1.37 -3.89
N VAL A 446 17.29 1.22 -2.59
CA VAL A 446 16.91 2.20 -1.56
C VAL A 446 17.59 3.55 -1.82
N THR A 447 18.85 3.51 -2.24
CA THR A 447 19.63 4.74 -2.56
C THR A 447 19.05 5.46 -3.77
N LEU A 448 18.83 4.74 -4.88
CA LEU A 448 18.27 5.34 -6.10
C LEU A 448 16.84 5.85 -5.89
N TYR A 449 16.03 5.09 -5.16
CA TYR A 449 14.66 5.52 -4.84
C TYR A 449 14.64 6.75 -3.94
N GLY A 450 15.53 6.82 -2.94
CA GLY A 450 15.67 8.02 -2.12
C GLY A 450 16.09 9.27 -2.91
N ILE A 451 17.03 9.11 -3.85
CA ILE A 451 17.47 10.20 -4.75
C ILE A 451 16.31 10.63 -5.68
N ASP A 452 15.55 9.67 -6.21
CA ASP A 452 14.39 9.93 -7.05
C ASP A 452 13.32 10.74 -6.30
N VAL A 453 12.99 10.34 -5.07
CA VAL A 453 12.06 11.08 -4.19
C VAL A 453 12.59 12.50 -3.90
N HIS A 454 13.89 12.66 -3.69
CA HIS A 454 14.49 13.97 -3.50
C HIS A 454 14.39 14.85 -4.74
N ASN A 455 14.66 14.30 -5.93
CA ASN A 455 14.61 15.05 -7.19
C ASN A 455 13.18 15.49 -7.53
N GLN A 456 12.17 14.68 -7.18
CA GLN A 456 10.77 15.03 -7.38
C GLN A 456 10.32 16.26 -6.56
N TYR A 457 11.06 16.65 -5.53
CA TYR A 457 10.72 17.84 -4.74
C TYR A 457 10.69 19.12 -5.58
N GLY A 458 11.62 19.27 -6.51
CA GLY A 458 11.62 20.40 -7.45
C GLY A 458 10.36 20.42 -8.32
N GLU A 459 9.96 19.26 -8.84
CA GLU A 459 8.73 19.13 -9.63
C GLU A 459 7.48 19.47 -8.81
N TYR A 460 7.44 19.09 -7.52
CA TYR A 460 6.31 19.41 -6.66
C TYR A 460 6.23 20.89 -6.32
N ARG A 461 7.37 21.54 -6.21
CA ARG A 461 7.44 23.00 -6.07
C ARG A 461 6.85 23.70 -7.29
N ASP A 462 7.28 23.30 -8.48
CA ASP A 462 6.80 23.90 -9.75
C ASP A 462 5.29 23.63 -9.94
N LEU A 463 4.81 22.46 -9.46
CA LEU A 463 3.40 22.13 -9.47
C LEU A 463 2.57 23.00 -8.52
N GLU A 464 3.09 23.34 -7.33
CA GLU A 464 2.41 24.24 -6.40
C GLU A 464 2.33 25.65 -6.98
N GLU A 465 3.40 26.13 -7.59
CA GLU A 465 3.40 27.42 -8.29
C GLU A 465 2.34 27.47 -9.40
N ALA A 466 2.28 26.42 -10.22
CA ALA A 466 1.27 26.30 -11.28
C ALA A 466 -0.15 26.22 -10.70
N ARG A 467 -0.37 25.52 -9.57
CA ARG A 467 -1.65 25.47 -8.87
C ARG A 467 -2.10 26.86 -8.42
N LEU A 468 -1.21 27.60 -7.78
CA LEU A 468 -1.50 28.95 -7.33
C LEU A 468 -1.89 29.87 -8.50
N ASN A 469 -1.18 29.81 -9.61
CA ASN A 469 -1.46 30.59 -10.81
C ASN A 469 -2.83 30.24 -11.44
N ILE A 470 -3.21 28.95 -11.47
CA ILE A 470 -4.53 28.50 -11.92
C ILE A 470 -5.62 29.09 -11.02
N VAL A 471 -5.46 28.98 -9.70
CA VAL A 471 -6.43 29.46 -8.72
C VAL A 471 -6.57 30.98 -8.78
N ILE A 472 -5.48 31.70 -8.94
CA ILE A 472 -5.48 33.17 -9.11
C ILE A 472 -6.28 33.54 -10.36
N THR A 473 -6.02 32.90 -11.50
CA THR A 473 -6.73 33.17 -12.76
C THR A 473 -8.24 32.91 -12.62
N HIS A 474 -8.64 31.86 -11.92
CA HIS A 474 -10.06 31.56 -11.67
C HIS A 474 -10.71 32.62 -10.79
N ASN A 475 -10.04 33.06 -9.73
CA ASN A 475 -10.56 34.11 -8.86
C ASN A 475 -10.60 35.45 -9.56
N GLU A 476 -9.67 35.79 -10.44
CA GLU A 476 -9.71 37.02 -11.28
C GLU A 476 -10.94 37.03 -12.20
N VAL A 477 -11.22 35.88 -12.84
CA VAL A 477 -12.44 35.75 -13.66
C VAL A 477 -13.69 35.90 -12.80
N TRP A 478 -13.70 35.35 -11.59
CA TRP A 478 -14.81 35.45 -10.65
C TRP A 478 -15.03 36.91 -10.20
N VAL A 479 -13.99 37.60 -9.75
CA VAL A 479 -14.03 39.03 -9.38
C VAL A 479 -14.55 39.87 -10.54
N THR A 480 -14.03 39.68 -11.75
CA THR A 480 -14.48 40.39 -12.95
C THR A 480 -15.98 40.19 -13.22
N ARG A 481 -16.48 38.98 -13.05
CA ARG A 481 -17.91 38.66 -13.21
C ARG A 481 -18.77 39.31 -12.13
N LEU A 482 -18.32 39.31 -10.87
CA LEU A 482 -19.03 39.98 -9.78
C LEU A 482 -19.07 41.50 -10.02
N GLN A 483 -17.99 42.10 -10.49
CA GLN A 483 -17.96 43.53 -10.86
C GLN A 483 -18.96 43.87 -11.99
N GLN A 484 -18.97 43.06 -13.05
CA GLN A 484 -19.94 43.25 -14.14
C GLN A 484 -21.39 43.12 -13.65
N ARG A 485 -21.67 42.20 -12.71
CA ARG A 485 -23.00 42.01 -12.16
C ARG A 485 -23.41 43.11 -11.20
N ALA A 486 -22.52 43.58 -10.35
CA ALA A 486 -22.75 44.71 -9.48
C ALA A 486 -23.13 45.97 -10.29
N GLY A 487 -22.52 46.15 -11.46
CA GLY A 487 -22.82 47.31 -12.34
C GLY A 487 -24.16 47.24 -13.08
N VAL A 488 -24.81 46.07 -13.16
CA VAL A 488 -26.07 45.85 -13.90
C VAL A 488 -27.24 45.53 -12.98
N SER A 489 -26.98 45.17 -11.71
CA SER A 489 -27.98 44.72 -10.75
C SER A 489 -28.85 45.90 -10.21
N SER A 490 -30.11 45.58 -9.97
CA SER A 490 -31.01 46.48 -9.23
C SER A 490 -30.75 46.52 -7.71
N GLN A 491 -29.86 45.65 -7.22
CA GLN A 491 -29.46 45.56 -5.81
C GLN A 491 -27.92 45.44 -5.74
N PRO A 492 -27.16 46.53 -5.97
CA PRO A 492 -25.68 46.48 -6.02
C PRO A 492 -25.05 46.11 -4.67
N GLU A 493 -25.65 46.45 -3.54
CA GLU A 493 -25.13 46.22 -2.19
C GLU A 493 -24.85 44.72 -1.91
N LEU A 494 -25.69 43.83 -2.42
CA LEU A 494 -25.52 42.37 -2.28
C LEU A 494 -24.26 41.84 -3.01
N TYR A 495 -23.90 42.47 -4.10
CA TYR A 495 -22.72 42.12 -4.87
C TYR A 495 -21.46 42.80 -4.34
N GLU A 496 -21.56 43.94 -3.67
CA GLU A 496 -20.43 44.65 -3.07
C GLU A 496 -19.78 43.82 -1.95
N GLU A 497 -20.58 43.21 -1.06
CA GLU A 497 -20.06 42.35 0.00
C GLU A 497 -19.40 41.08 -0.59
N ALA A 498 -20.05 40.43 -1.56
CA ALA A 498 -19.49 39.28 -2.24
C ALA A 498 -18.22 39.63 -3.05
N LEU A 499 -18.20 40.82 -3.64
CA LEU A 499 -17.05 41.35 -4.35
C LEU A 499 -15.87 41.59 -3.40
N ALA A 500 -16.13 42.24 -2.27
CA ALA A 500 -15.11 42.48 -1.25
C ALA A 500 -14.49 41.15 -0.77
N HIS A 501 -15.31 40.16 -0.46
CA HIS A 501 -14.84 38.82 -0.07
C HIS A 501 -14.05 38.12 -1.18
N ALA A 502 -14.50 38.21 -2.43
CA ALA A 502 -13.78 37.63 -3.57
C ALA A 502 -12.44 38.32 -3.82
N VAL A 503 -12.34 39.63 -3.60
CA VAL A 503 -11.07 40.35 -3.69
C VAL A 503 -10.12 39.92 -2.56
N ASP A 504 -10.62 39.79 -1.33
CA ASP A 504 -9.79 39.31 -0.20
C ASP A 504 -9.21 37.92 -0.45
N ILE A 505 -9.99 37.03 -1.05
CA ILE A 505 -9.57 35.68 -1.46
C ILE A 505 -8.48 35.77 -2.54
N LEU A 506 -8.71 36.58 -3.57
CA LEU A 506 -7.76 36.76 -4.66
C LEU A 506 -6.43 37.34 -4.13
N ASP A 507 -6.47 38.30 -3.24
CA ASP A 507 -5.28 38.90 -2.63
C ASP A 507 -4.56 37.88 -1.72
N MET A 508 -5.29 36.99 -1.03
CA MET A 508 -4.68 35.92 -0.27
C MET A 508 -3.86 34.97 -1.15
N TYR A 509 -4.40 34.57 -2.31
CA TYR A 509 -3.67 33.69 -3.24
C TYR A 509 -2.51 34.39 -3.94
N ARG A 510 -2.66 35.68 -4.29
CA ARG A 510 -1.57 36.52 -4.83
C ARG A 510 -0.42 36.65 -3.83
N ASN A 511 -0.73 36.98 -2.57
CA ASN A 511 0.26 37.00 -1.50
C ASN A 511 0.95 35.66 -1.29
N ALA A 512 0.24 34.57 -1.47
CA ALA A 512 0.83 33.23 -1.41
C ALA A 512 1.79 32.98 -2.57
N ALA A 513 1.43 33.35 -3.79
CA ALA A 513 2.32 33.27 -4.96
C ALA A 513 3.56 34.16 -4.82
N GLU A 514 3.42 35.38 -4.30
CA GLU A 514 4.55 36.25 -3.99
C GLU A 514 5.49 35.68 -2.95
N ALA A 515 4.95 35.16 -1.86
CA ALA A 515 5.73 34.46 -0.82
C ALA A 515 6.50 33.28 -1.41
N PHE A 516 5.85 32.53 -2.28
CA PHE A 516 6.44 31.37 -2.97
C PHE A 516 7.61 31.80 -3.88
N ASN A 517 7.42 32.87 -4.65
CA ASN A 517 8.45 33.44 -5.53
C ASN A 517 9.62 34.07 -4.77
N SER A 518 9.39 34.60 -3.56
CA SER A 518 10.45 35.16 -2.71
C SER A 518 11.47 34.12 -2.24
N GLY A 519 11.07 32.82 -2.18
CA GLY A 519 11.90 31.74 -1.68
C GLY A 519 12.12 31.77 -0.16
N ASP A 520 11.52 32.72 0.57
CA ASP A 520 11.61 32.76 2.02
C ASP A 520 10.71 31.68 2.66
N THR A 521 11.34 30.68 3.27
CA THR A 521 10.69 29.52 3.89
C THR A 521 9.59 29.92 4.89
N ALA A 522 9.86 30.95 5.72
CA ALA A 522 8.90 31.37 6.74
C ALA A 522 7.66 32.02 6.10
N SER A 523 7.85 32.83 5.07
CA SER A 523 6.76 33.45 4.32
C SER A 523 5.93 32.40 3.57
N ILE A 524 6.58 31.40 2.96
CA ILE A 524 5.90 30.28 2.28
C ILE A 524 5.02 29.53 3.27
N ILE A 525 5.54 29.11 4.43
CA ILE A 525 4.77 28.35 5.42
C ILE A 525 3.57 29.16 5.95
N ARG A 526 3.76 30.46 6.23
CA ARG A 526 2.65 31.34 6.67
C ARG A 526 1.56 31.44 5.60
N ALA A 527 1.96 31.61 4.35
CA ALA A 527 1.04 31.67 3.22
C ALA A 527 0.29 30.35 3.02
N GLN A 528 1.01 29.22 3.03
CA GLN A 528 0.42 27.88 2.98
C GLN A 528 -0.60 27.67 4.11
N LYS A 529 -0.27 28.06 5.32
CA LYS A 529 -1.21 27.95 6.46
C LYS A 529 -2.47 28.76 6.23
N LYS A 530 -2.34 30.00 5.76
CA LYS A 530 -3.49 30.89 5.51
C LYS A 530 -4.40 30.33 4.41
N VAL A 531 -3.81 29.89 3.30
CA VAL A 531 -4.53 29.24 2.20
C VAL A 531 -5.19 27.95 2.67
N PHE A 532 -4.48 27.10 3.41
CA PHE A 532 -5.00 25.87 3.94
C PHE A 532 -6.21 26.07 4.86
N ILE A 533 -6.14 27.00 5.82
CA ILE A 533 -7.27 27.31 6.72
C ILE A 533 -8.47 27.78 5.91
N TYR A 534 -8.28 28.61 4.89
CA TYR A 534 -9.34 29.07 4.01
C TYR A 534 -9.96 27.90 3.22
N GLU A 535 -9.15 27.08 2.56
CA GLU A 535 -9.61 25.93 1.77
C GLU A 535 -10.37 24.90 2.62
N VAL A 536 -9.89 24.65 3.86
CA VAL A 536 -10.58 23.81 4.83
C VAL A 536 -11.93 24.39 5.24
N SER A 537 -12.00 25.72 5.43
CA SER A 537 -13.26 26.38 5.79
C SER A 537 -14.34 26.29 4.70
N LEU A 538 -13.93 26.09 3.45
CA LEU A 538 -14.84 25.90 2.32
C LEU A 538 -15.40 24.47 2.21
N ALA A 539 -14.65 23.47 2.68
CA ALA A 539 -14.96 22.07 2.43
C ALA A 539 -15.67 21.37 3.61
N ASP A 540 -15.35 21.80 4.85
CA ASP A 540 -15.87 21.15 6.05
C ASP A 540 -16.37 22.21 7.05
N PHE A 541 -17.63 22.07 7.47
CA PHE A 541 -18.15 22.86 8.60
C PHE A 541 -17.43 22.57 9.94
N TYR A 542 -16.62 21.50 9.97
CA TYR A 542 -15.88 21.10 11.17
C TYR A 542 -14.46 20.68 10.79
N PRO A 543 -13.43 21.19 11.46
CA PRO A 543 -12.07 20.77 11.24
C PRO A 543 -11.92 19.28 11.56
N SER A 544 -11.41 18.51 10.60
CA SER A 544 -11.04 17.12 10.84
C SER A 544 -9.77 17.01 11.68
N GLU A 545 -9.52 15.87 12.30
CA GLU A 545 -8.26 15.64 13.04
C GLU A 545 -7.03 15.87 12.15
N SER A 546 -7.08 15.40 10.89
CA SER A 546 -6.00 15.58 9.91
C SER A 546 -5.75 17.07 9.62
N THR A 547 -6.80 17.89 9.48
CA THR A 547 -6.66 19.32 9.23
C THR A 547 -6.05 20.06 10.41
N THR A 548 -6.41 19.68 11.63
CA THR A 548 -5.84 20.29 12.84
C THR A 548 -4.37 19.88 13.03
N VAL A 549 -4.04 18.60 12.82
CA VAL A 549 -2.65 18.12 12.89
C VAL A 549 -1.78 18.81 11.84
N TYR A 550 -2.28 18.98 10.61
CA TYR A 550 -1.53 19.64 9.55
C TYR A 550 -1.32 21.12 9.82
N SER A 551 -2.34 21.85 10.28
CA SER A 551 -2.21 23.25 10.69
C SER A 551 -1.17 23.43 11.81
N ALA A 552 -1.23 22.57 12.82
CA ALA A 552 -0.26 22.60 13.93
C ALA A 552 1.15 22.18 13.46
N ALA A 553 1.26 21.27 12.48
CA ALA A 553 2.54 20.92 11.88
C ALA A 553 3.18 22.09 11.15
N LEU A 554 2.40 22.93 10.45
CA LEU A 554 2.90 24.14 9.80
C LEU A 554 3.43 25.14 10.84
N ASP A 555 2.75 25.29 12.00
CA ASP A 555 3.26 26.11 13.09
C ASP A 555 4.59 25.57 13.64
N ALA A 556 4.66 24.27 13.88
CA ALA A 556 5.88 23.63 14.35
C ALA A 556 7.04 23.74 13.34
N MET A 557 6.75 23.68 12.02
CA MET A 557 7.73 23.89 10.97
C MET A 557 8.24 25.34 10.98
N LEU A 558 7.34 26.31 11.14
CA LEU A 558 7.68 27.73 11.23
C LEU A 558 8.57 28.02 12.44
N GLU A 559 8.20 27.50 13.61
CA GLU A 559 8.99 27.65 14.85
C GLU A 559 10.39 27.04 14.74
N ARG A 560 10.52 25.92 14.01
CA ARG A 560 11.78 25.19 13.85
C ARG A 560 12.63 25.63 12.67
N GLY A 561 12.09 26.50 11.80
CA GLY A 561 12.77 27.01 10.61
C GLY A 561 13.15 25.92 9.60
N VAL A 562 12.29 24.92 9.42
CA VAL A 562 12.51 23.82 8.49
C VAL A 562 11.81 24.07 7.16
N GLN A 563 12.23 23.35 6.11
CA GLN A 563 11.66 23.46 4.77
C GLN A 563 10.17 23.08 4.73
N PRO A 564 9.35 23.74 3.89
CA PRO A 564 7.94 23.43 3.76
C PRO A 564 7.70 22.05 3.13
N ILE A 565 6.53 21.48 3.43
CA ILE A 565 6.03 20.30 2.73
C ILE A 565 5.07 20.77 1.65
N TYR A 566 5.17 20.20 0.45
CA TYR A 566 4.15 20.31 -0.57
C TYR A 566 3.27 19.07 -0.51
N SER A 567 2.13 19.17 0.14
CA SER A 567 1.30 18.01 0.45
C SER A 567 -0.11 18.06 -0.12
N GLU A 568 -0.64 16.89 -0.19
CA GLU A 568 -1.88 16.40 -0.73
C GLU A 568 -3.17 17.03 -0.16
N SER A 569 -3.14 17.78 0.91
CA SER A 569 -4.28 17.94 1.80
C SER A 569 -5.20 19.11 1.49
N THR A 570 -5.09 19.70 0.34
CA THR A 570 -6.01 20.78 0.03
C THR A 570 -7.21 20.27 -0.73
N ASN A 571 -8.31 20.49 -0.12
CA ASN A 571 -9.63 20.02 -0.38
C ASN A 571 -10.13 20.13 -1.82
N GLY A 572 -10.96 19.15 -2.14
CA GLY A 572 -11.72 19.06 -3.36
C GLY A 572 -12.59 20.26 -3.74
N GLY A 573 -12.70 21.30 -2.90
CA GLY A 573 -13.48 22.49 -3.20
C GLY A 573 -13.03 23.25 -4.46
N LEU A 574 -11.74 23.22 -4.77
CA LEU A 574 -11.20 23.84 -6.00
C LEU A 574 -11.38 22.97 -7.25
N ILE A 575 -11.53 21.65 -7.09
CA ILE A 575 -11.74 20.72 -8.20
C ILE A 575 -13.09 20.94 -8.88
N TYR A 576 -14.05 21.45 -8.15
CA TYR A 576 -15.44 21.64 -8.59
C TYR A 576 -15.77 23.08 -8.99
N SER A 577 -14.74 23.91 -9.23
CA SER A 577 -14.99 25.24 -9.80
C SER A 577 -15.63 25.11 -11.19
N PRO A 578 -16.77 25.71 -11.45
CA PRO A 578 -17.42 25.65 -12.77
C PRO A 578 -16.58 26.34 -13.85
N PHE A 579 -15.48 26.98 -13.48
CA PHE A 579 -14.53 27.65 -14.35
C PHE A 579 -13.25 26.84 -14.60
N ALA A 580 -13.08 25.72 -13.90
CA ALA A 580 -11.92 24.87 -14.08
C ALA A 580 -11.97 24.21 -15.47
N LYS A 581 -10.92 24.39 -16.26
CA LYS A 581 -10.74 23.62 -17.49
C LYS A 581 -10.44 22.17 -17.13
N GLU A 582 -10.74 21.25 -18.02
CA GLU A 582 -10.42 19.82 -17.85
C GLU A 582 -8.94 19.58 -17.52
N SER A 583 -8.03 20.36 -18.15
CA SER A 583 -6.60 20.33 -17.84
C SER A 583 -6.29 20.69 -16.38
N ASP A 584 -7.02 21.66 -15.83
CA ASP A 584 -6.80 22.19 -14.48
C ASP A 584 -7.29 21.21 -13.42
N VAL A 585 -8.45 20.59 -13.66
CA VAL A 585 -9.00 19.52 -12.79
C VAL A 585 -8.05 18.33 -12.73
N LYS A 586 -7.52 17.91 -13.88
CA LYS A 586 -6.52 16.84 -13.94
C LYS A 586 -5.28 17.18 -13.16
N PHE A 587 -4.75 18.39 -13.36
CA PHE A 587 -3.57 18.90 -12.70
C PHE A 587 -3.74 18.92 -11.17
N ILE A 588 -4.86 19.45 -10.68
CA ILE A 588 -5.17 19.51 -9.24
C ILE A 588 -5.30 18.10 -8.64
N ARG A 589 -5.93 17.16 -9.34
CA ARG A 589 -6.01 15.77 -8.88
C ARG A 589 -4.64 15.07 -8.80
N GLU A 590 -3.77 15.32 -9.75
CA GLU A 590 -2.40 14.79 -9.71
C GLU A 590 -1.61 15.42 -8.57
N PHE A 591 -1.80 16.72 -8.34
CA PHE A 591 -1.18 17.45 -7.25
C PHE A 591 -1.63 16.93 -5.87
N GLN A 592 -2.91 16.70 -5.67
CA GLN A 592 -3.47 16.20 -4.41
C GLN A 592 -2.92 14.82 -3.96
N LYS A 593 -2.42 14.04 -4.89
CA LYS A 593 -1.83 12.70 -4.59
C LYS A 593 -0.36 12.77 -4.16
N ARG A 594 0.22 13.97 -4.07
CA ARG A 594 1.66 14.13 -3.88
C ARG A 594 1.98 14.70 -2.50
N ASN A 595 2.99 14.13 -1.88
CA ASN A 595 3.53 14.59 -0.61
C ASN A 595 5.05 14.54 -0.70
N SER A 596 5.70 15.70 -0.69
CA SER A 596 7.14 15.78 -0.86
C SER A 596 7.80 16.82 0.04
N GLN A 597 8.97 16.46 0.51
CA GLN A 597 9.79 17.27 1.37
C GLN A 597 11.27 16.95 1.12
N PRO A 598 12.18 17.93 1.01
CA PRO A 598 13.54 17.70 0.58
C PRO A 598 14.46 17.09 1.63
N SER A 599 14.07 17.07 2.91
CA SER A 599 14.93 16.67 4.03
C SER A 599 15.26 15.18 4.02
N THR A 600 16.54 14.85 4.16
CA THR A 600 17.01 13.46 4.26
C THR A 600 16.33 12.68 5.39
N THR A 601 16.08 13.32 6.54
CA THR A 601 15.41 12.67 7.69
C THR A 601 13.96 12.35 7.40
N TYR A 602 13.26 13.22 6.67
CA TYR A 602 11.89 12.99 6.26
C TYR A 602 11.78 11.89 5.19
N ILE A 603 12.64 11.92 4.16
CA ILE A 603 12.66 10.88 3.12
C ILE A 603 12.90 9.51 3.75
N PHE A 604 13.84 9.40 4.70
CA PHE A 604 14.08 8.16 5.44
C PHE A 604 12.86 7.69 6.22
N ASN A 605 12.20 8.59 6.93
CA ASN A 605 10.97 8.31 7.69
C ASN A 605 9.85 7.82 6.77
N SER A 606 9.63 8.51 5.67
CA SER A 606 8.62 8.16 4.66
C SER A 606 8.86 6.77 4.08
N LEU A 607 10.10 6.43 3.71
CA LEU A 607 10.46 5.09 3.22
C LEU A 607 10.17 4.00 4.24
N PHE A 608 10.42 4.25 5.51
CA PHE A 608 10.10 3.30 6.58
C PHE A 608 8.59 3.10 6.71
N LYS A 609 7.82 4.17 6.64
CA LYS A 609 6.34 4.14 6.63
C LYS A 609 5.78 3.41 5.41
N ASP A 610 6.45 3.54 4.26
CA ASP A 610 6.11 2.85 3.01
C ASP A 610 6.51 1.37 2.96
N GLY A 611 7.02 0.82 4.06
CA GLY A 611 7.29 -0.61 4.22
C GLY A 611 8.73 -1.05 3.99
N LEU A 612 9.70 -0.14 3.87
CA LEU A 612 11.12 -0.48 3.76
C LEU A 612 11.59 -1.38 4.90
N SER A 613 11.12 -1.14 6.11
CA SER A 613 11.46 -1.94 7.29
C SER A 613 11.03 -3.40 7.16
N ILE A 614 9.84 -3.65 6.63
CA ILE A 614 9.31 -5.01 6.38
C ILE A 614 10.12 -5.68 5.28
N LEU A 615 10.47 -4.95 4.22
CA LEU A 615 11.31 -5.46 3.13
C LEU A 615 12.69 -5.88 3.64
N ILE A 616 13.33 -5.06 4.46
CA ILE A 616 14.61 -5.37 5.10
C ILE A 616 14.49 -6.66 5.91
N LEU A 617 13.49 -6.76 6.80
CA LEU A 617 13.29 -7.95 7.63
C LEU A 617 13.04 -9.21 6.79
N ALA A 618 12.24 -9.10 5.72
CA ALA A 618 11.96 -10.22 4.81
C ALA A 618 13.21 -10.72 4.09
N ILE A 619 14.02 -9.80 3.52
CA ILE A 619 15.26 -10.17 2.83
C ILE A 619 16.24 -10.85 3.78
N PHE A 620 16.41 -10.31 4.99
CA PHE A 620 17.30 -10.91 5.98
C PHE A 620 16.75 -12.23 6.55
N ALA A 621 15.44 -12.38 6.72
CA ALA A 621 14.82 -13.64 7.10
C ALA A 621 15.06 -14.75 6.07
N ILE A 622 15.06 -14.40 4.78
CA ILE A 622 15.28 -15.35 3.69
C ILE A 622 16.78 -15.68 3.52
N SER A 623 17.65 -14.69 3.62
CA SER A 623 19.06 -14.83 3.23
C SER A 623 19.99 -15.13 4.41
N LEU A 624 19.74 -14.57 5.60
CA LEU A 624 20.59 -14.73 6.77
C LEU A 624 20.05 -15.77 7.78
N ALA A 625 18.74 -15.85 7.92
CA ALA A 625 18.08 -16.67 8.93
C ALA A 625 18.01 -18.17 8.57
N LEU A 626 19.05 -18.71 7.93
CA LEU A 626 19.11 -20.12 7.54
C LEU A 626 19.53 -21.05 8.70
N GLY A 627 20.11 -20.50 9.75
CA GLY A 627 20.47 -21.19 10.97
C GLY A 627 21.40 -22.40 10.72
N PHE A 628 20.97 -23.56 11.26
CA PHE A 628 21.71 -24.84 11.10
C PHE A 628 21.30 -25.61 9.85
N SER A 629 20.20 -25.25 9.16
CA SER A 629 19.74 -25.97 7.95
C SER A 629 20.78 -25.93 6.83
N ASP A 630 21.50 -24.82 6.74
CA ASP A 630 22.57 -24.61 5.77
C ASP A 630 23.73 -25.64 5.90
N GLU A 631 24.01 -26.06 7.12
CA GLU A 631 25.10 -27.01 7.40
C GLU A 631 24.64 -28.46 7.37
N THR A 632 23.37 -28.72 7.59
CA THR A 632 22.83 -30.07 7.55
C THR A 632 22.52 -30.53 6.15
N GLN A 633 22.15 -29.60 5.24
CA GLN A 633 21.75 -29.95 3.88
C GLN A 633 22.93 -30.04 2.91
N ASP A 634 23.82 -29.02 2.87
CA ASP A 634 24.79 -28.89 1.79
C ASP A 634 26.20 -29.41 2.13
N THR A 635 26.68 -29.16 3.34
CA THR A 635 28.09 -29.26 3.62
C THR A 635 28.44 -30.30 4.70
N ARG A 636 27.45 -30.81 5.44
CA ARG A 636 27.65 -31.64 6.64
C ARG A 636 28.68 -31.07 7.62
N THR A 637 28.95 -29.75 7.52
CA THR A 637 29.95 -29.04 8.36
C THR A 637 29.58 -29.10 9.84
N LEU A 638 28.30 -29.24 10.16
CA LEU A 638 27.87 -29.41 11.55
C LEU A 638 28.41 -30.73 12.14
N SER A 639 28.41 -31.81 11.36
CA SER A 639 29.01 -33.08 11.79
C SER A 639 30.51 -32.91 12.07
N LEU A 640 31.22 -32.20 11.17
CA LEU A 640 32.65 -31.90 11.34
C LEU A 640 32.90 -31.01 12.58
N LEU A 641 32.08 -30.00 12.83
CA LEU A 641 32.16 -29.15 14.01
C LEU A 641 31.88 -29.93 15.31
N ASN A 642 30.99 -30.90 15.25
CA ASN A 642 30.68 -31.77 16.41
C ASN A 642 31.81 -32.75 16.74
N THR A 643 32.67 -33.11 15.77
CA THR A 643 33.87 -33.95 16.01
C THR A 643 35.07 -33.17 16.56
N GLN A 644 35.02 -31.84 16.49
CA GLN A 644 36.06 -30.97 17.04
C GLN A 644 35.92 -30.88 18.58
N PRO A 645 37.01 -30.71 19.34
CA PRO A 645 37.00 -30.58 20.81
C PRO A 645 36.44 -29.20 21.25
N LEU A 646 35.33 -28.76 20.68
CA LEU A 646 34.68 -27.52 21.00
C LEU A 646 33.44 -27.76 21.85
N LYS A 647 33.25 -26.93 22.89
CA LYS A 647 32.02 -26.96 23.67
C LYS A 647 30.84 -26.54 22.79
N ARG A 648 29.77 -27.32 22.73
CA ARG A 648 28.53 -27.03 21.94
C ARG A 648 28.00 -25.62 22.20
N ARG A 649 28.05 -25.14 23.45
CA ARG A 649 27.70 -23.76 23.78
C ARG A 649 28.46 -22.75 22.94
N LYS A 650 29.76 -22.94 22.72
CA LYS A 650 30.59 -22.01 21.91
C LYS A 650 30.15 -22.04 20.44
N ILE A 651 29.82 -23.21 19.90
CA ILE A 651 29.35 -23.34 18.51
C ILE A 651 28.05 -22.57 18.33
N PHE A 652 27.05 -22.82 19.19
CA PHE A 652 25.74 -22.16 19.11
C PHE A 652 25.85 -20.64 19.22
N PHE A 653 26.48 -20.12 20.27
CA PHE A 653 26.56 -18.68 20.48
C PHE A 653 27.49 -17.99 19.49
N SER A 654 28.58 -18.60 19.03
CA SER A 654 29.43 -18.01 17.97
C SER A 654 28.66 -17.85 16.67
N LYS A 655 27.83 -18.81 16.31
CA LYS A 655 26.97 -18.73 15.11
C LYS A 655 25.89 -17.68 15.23
N LEU A 656 25.18 -17.64 16.35
CA LEU A 656 24.16 -16.62 16.62
C LEU A 656 24.73 -15.20 16.58
N LEU A 657 25.84 -14.99 17.31
CA LEU A 657 26.51 -13.69 17.36
C LEU A 657 27.09 -13.27 16.01
N ALA A 658 27.57 -14.23 15.18
CA ALA A 658 28.03 -13.92 13.83
C ALA A 658 26.90 -13.41 12.93
N GLN A 659 25.70 -14.04 13.02
CA GLN A 659 24.54 -13.58 12.29
C GLN A 659 24.06 -12.20 12.77
N PHE A 660 24.03 -11.96 14.08
CA PHE A 660 23.69 -10.65 14.65
C PHE A 660 24.66 -9.55 14.22
N ALA A 661 25.98 -9.85 14.29
CA ALA A 661 27.00 -8.90 13.88
C ALA A 661 26.92 -8.55 12.39
N VAL A 662 26.72 -9.54 11.53
CA VAL A 662 26.56 -9.30 10.08
C VAL A 662 25.30 -8.48 9.81
N PHE A 663 24.16 -8.83 10.42
CA PHE A 663 22.91 -8.08 10.28
C PHE A 663 23.11 -6.61 10.72
N LEU A 664 23.64 -6.39 11.91
CA LEU A 664 23.88 -5.04 12.44
C LEU A 664 24.81 -4.22 11.53
N CYS A 665 25.93 -4.81 11.09
CA CYS A 665 26.87 -4.13 10.19
C CYS A 665 26.21 -3.73 8.87
N LEU A 666 25.39 -4.62 8.27
CA LEU A 666 24.71 -4.35 7.02
C LEU A 666 23.64 -3.24 7.18
N ILE A 667 22.87 -3.23 8.27
CA ILE A 667 21.93 -2.14 8.56
C ILE A 667 22.66 -0.81 8.72
N LEU A 668 23.79 -0.78 9.44
CA LEU A 668 24.58 0.44 9.61
C LEU A 668 25.15 0.93 8.26
N ILE A 669 25.63 0.02 7.41
CA ILE A 669 26.08 0.36 6.05
C ILE A 669 24.92 0.94 5.23
N LEU A 670 23.74 0.31 5.25
CA LEU A 670 22.57 0.79 4.52
C LEU A 670 22.22 2.23 4.91
N ILE A 671 22.11 2.48 6.22
CA ILE A 671 21.78 3.81 6.74
C ILE A 671 22.86 4.83 6.36
N THR A 672 24.15 4.49 6.55
CA THR A 672 25.26 5.40 6.25
C THR A 672 25.31 5.76 4.77
N VAL A 673 25.19 4.77 3.89
CA VAL A 673 25.22 5.00 2.42
C VAL A 673 24.00 5.81 2.00
N PHE A 674 22.80 5.49 2.52
CA PHE A 674 21.58 6.21 2.21
C PHE A 674 21.68 7.70 2.59
N PHE A 675 22.03 7.99 3.84
CA PHE A 675 22.18 9.37 4.30
C PHE A 675 23.28 10.13 3.55
N SER A 676 24.44 9.48 3.31
CA SER A 676 25.53 10.11 2.58
C SER A 676 25.18 10.41 1.12
N SER A 677 24.47 9.50 0.45
CA SER A 677 24.07 9.68 -0.95
C SER A 677 23.09 10.84 -1.12
N LEU A 678 22.09 10.95 -0.23
CA LEU A 678 21.13 12.05 -0.27
C LEU A 678 21.77 13.41 0.06
N GLN A 679 22.69 13.45 1.01
CA GLN A 679 23.44 14.69 1.27
C GLN A 679 24.34 15.11 0.09
N LEU A 680 24.93 14.14 -0.61
CA LEU A 680 25.69 14.40 -1.84
C LEU A 680 24.79 14.90 -2.98
N SER A 681 23.52 14.51 -2.99
CA SER A 681 22.51 15.02 -3.93
C SER A 681 21.96 16.41 -3.55
N GLY A 682 22.44 17.00 -2.45
CA GLY A 682 21.98 18.33 -1.99
C GLY A 682 20.81 18.32 -1.01
N SER A 683 20.33 17.15 -0.57
CA SER A 683 19.25 17.05 0.42
C SER A 683 19.71 17.54 1.79
N PRO A 684 19.04 18.50 2.42
CA PRO A 684 19.42 19.00 3.74
C PRO A 684 19.17 17.95 4.85
N LEU A 685 20.00 17.97 5.88
CA LEU A 685 19.82 17.14 7.07
C LEU A 685 19.08 17.93 8.16
N GLU A 686 17.75 17.97 8.08
CA GLU A 686 16.90 18.62 9.07
C GLU A 686 16.55 17.64 10.20
N LYS A 687 17.35 17.67 11.26
CA LYS A 687 17.16 16.77 12.42
C LYS A 687 15.90 17.10 13.22
N ASN A 688 15.56 18.38 13.30
CA ASN A 688 14.48 18.96 14.07
C ASN A 688 13.14 19.06 13.32
N PHE A 689 13.03 18.43 12.12
CA PHE A 689 11.75 18.39 11.42
C PHE A 689 10.65 17.83 12.33
N PRO A 690 9.45 18.47 12.42
CA PRO A 690 8.40 18.05 13.33
C PRO A 690 7.77 16.72 12.90
N ALA A 691 7.97 15.67 13.68
CA ALA A 691 7.29 14.39 13.55
C ALA A 691 6.13 14.32 14.54
N VAL A 692 4.95 13.98 14.03
CA VAL A 692 3.73 13.84 14.85
C VAL A 692 3.82 12.54 15.66
N LYS A 693 3.60 12.66 16.97
CA LYS A 693 3.43 11.50 17.85
C LYS A 693 2.05 11.57 18.48
N TYR A 694 1.23 10.59 18.16
CA TYR A 694 -0.11 10.46 18.71
C TYR A 694 -0.06 9.92 20.14
N LEU A 695 -0.92 10.50 20.99
CA LEU A 695 -1.11 10.09 22.36
C LEU A 695 -2.46 9.38 22.45
N ASN A 696 -2.53 8.23 23.10
CA ASN A 696 -3.83 7.59 23.36
C ASN A 696 -4.47 8.21 24.62
N ASN A 697 -4.57 9.51 24.64
CA ASN A 697 -5.33 10.30 25.59
C ASN A 697 -6.35 11.13 24.80
N VAL A 698 -7.42 11.40 25.46
CA VAL A 698 -8.56 12.12 24.95
C VAL A 698 -8.45 13.52 25.51
N ASP A 699 -8.47 14.54 24.66
CA ASP A 699 -8.51 15.92 25.14
C ASP A 699 -9.96 16.25 25.54
N GLU A 700 -10.21 16.29 26.85
CA GLU A 700 -11.55 16.49 27.41
C GLU A 700 -12.12 17.88 27.13
N ASP A 701 -11.30 18.85 26.71
CA ASP A 701 -11.73 20.23 26.47
C ASP A 701 -12.45 20.42 25.12
N TYR A 702 -12.45 19.42 24.25
CA TYR A 702 -13.11 19.49 22.94
C TYR A 702 -14.52 18.93 23.00
N SER A 703 -15.47 19.71 23.55
CA SER A 703 -16.86 19.30 23.64
C SER A 703 -17.59 19.46 22.31
N GLY A 704 -18.01 18.38 21.70
CA GLY A 704 -19.17 18.41 20.78
C GLY A 704 -18.99 17.90 19.37
N VAL A 705 -17.82 17.45 18.91
CA VAL A 705 -17.66 16.97 17.54
C VAL A 705 -17.20 15.51 17.53
N LYS A 706 -17.95 14.65 16.86
CA LYS A 706 -17.49 13.28 16.54
C LYS A 706 -16.37 13.38 15.52
N LEU A 707 -15.14 13.39 15.99
CA LEU A 707 -13.97 13.40 15.11
C LEU A 707 -13.66 11.98 14.65
N TRP A 708 -13.70 11.79 13.36
CA TRP A 708 -13.16 10.64 12.69
C TRP A 708 -11.65 10.72 12.73
N ARG A 709 -10.98 9.65 13.09
CA ARG A 709 -9.52 9.51 12.95
C ARG A 709 -9.15 9.38 11.46
N SER A 710 -9.64 10.32 10.64
CA SER A 710 -9.33 10.41 9.22
C SER A 710 -7.94 11.01 9.06
N GLY A 711 -7.00 10.38 8.58
CA GLY A 711 -5.61 10.82 8.42
C GLY A 711 -4.61 9.77 8.89
N LEU A 712 -5.05 8.82 9.71
CA LEU A 712 -4.29 7.62 9.98
C LEU A 712 -4.77 6.56 8.97
N ARG A 713 -3.99 6.27 7.95
CA ARG A 713 -4.33 5.31 6.87
C ARG A 713 -4.93 4.00 7.37
N GLU A 714 -4.59 3.57 8.59
CA GLU A 714 -5.07 2.33 9.18
C GLU A 714 -6.29 2.50 10.08
N HIS A 715 -6.75 3.74 10.26
CA HIS A 715 -7.90 4.09 11.11
C HIS A 715 -9.08 4.64 10.33
N GLU A 716 -8.97 4.76 9.03
CA GLU A 716 -10.11 5.19 8.23
C GLU A 716 -11.37 4.47 8.68
N GLY A 717 -12.30 5.24 9.16
CA GLY A 717 -13.61 4.79 9.57
C GLY A 717 -13.70 4.03 10.90
N LYS A 718 -12.74 3.97 11.81
CA LYS A 718 -12.98 3.58 13.19
C LYS A 718 -13.62 4.74 13.97
N SER A 719 -14.76 4.49 14.58
CA SER A 719 -15.27 5.36 15.63
C SER A 719 -14.30 5.33 16.82
N LEU A 720 -14.07 6.46 17.44
CA LEU A 720 -13.45 6.53 18.76
C LEU A 720 -14.16 5.56 19.72
N PRO A 721 -13.47 5.04 20.75
CA PRO A 721 -14.12 4.24 21.81
C PRO A 721 -15.41 4.90 22.28
N LYS A 722 -16.41 4.09 22.62
CA LYS A 722 -17.75 4.58 23.01
C LYS A 722 -17.73 5.59 24.17
N SER A 723 -16.67 5.56 24.98
CA SER A 723 -16.42 6.52 26.07
C SER A 723 -15.94 7.90 25.60
N ALA A 724 -15.57 8.02 24.33
CA ALA A 724 -14.96 9.19 23.74
C ALA A 724 -15.84 9.77 22.61
N SER A 725 -17.14 9.88 22.85
CA SER A 725 -18.01 10.58 21.91
C SER A 725 -17.60 12.06 21.83
N GLY A 726 -16.92 12.42 20.76
CA GLY A 726 -16.58 13.80 20.47
C GLY A 726 -15.20 14.26 20.85
N VAL A 727 -14.21 13.37 20.96
CA VAL A 727 -12.94 13.72 21.53
C VAL A 727 -11.78 13.60 20.54
N PHE A 728 -10.92 14.61 20.58
CA PHE A 728 -9.69 14.72 19.84
C PHE A 728 -8.62 13.77 20.40
N VAL A 729 -7.93 13.06 19.56
CA VAL A 729 -6.73 12.31 19.98
C VAL A 729 -5.61 13.32 20.16
N GLY A 730 -5.09 13.41 21.39
CA GLY A 730 -3.94 14.25 21.69
C GLY A 730 -2.75 13.86 20.83
N PHE A 731 -2.00 14.85 20.39
CA PHE A 731 -0.75 14.66 19.68
C PHE A 731 0.31 15.63 20.16
N THR A 732 1.57 15.30 19.95
CA THR A 732 2.72 16.15 20.21
C THR A 732 3.68 16.12 19.03
N PHE A 733 4.50 17.16 18.90
CA PHE A 733 5.58 17.17 17.92
C PHE A 733 6.91 16.88 18.60
N ARG A 734 7.65 15.95 18.03
CA ARG A 734 9.03 15.66 18.40
C ARG A 734 9.95 15.79 17.18
N ASP A 735 11.24 15.82 17.42
CA ASP A 735 12.18 15.86 16.30
C ASP A 735 12.20 14.53 15.57
N MET A 736 12.13 14.57 14.26
CA MET A 736 12.05 13.40 13.39
C MET A 736 13.24 12.45 13.53
N ILE A 737 14.40 12.98 13.88
CA ILE A 737 15.59 12.15 14.14
C ILE A 737 15.36 11.13 15.26
N TYR A 738 14.64 11.51 16.32
CA TYR A 738 14.33 10.58 17.42
C TYR A 738 13.35 9.50 16.97
N GLU A 739 12.36 9.84 16.15
CA GLU A 739 11.44 8.85 15.58
C GLU A 739 12.19 7.85 14.70
N ASN A 740 13.07 8.35 13.82
CA ASN A 740 13.91 7.51 12.98
C ASN A 740 14.82 6.58 13.79
N LEU A 741 15.43 7.08 14.86
CA LEU A 741 16.26 6.27 15.77
C LEU A 741 15.43 5.19 16.50
N GLU A 742 14.22 5.52 16.96
CA GLU A 742 13.31 4.53 17.56
C GLU A 742 12.96 3.42 16.56
N MET A 743 12.61 3.78 15.32
CA MET A 743 12.29 2.81 14.26
C MET A 743 13.49 1.90 13.96
N VAL A 744 14.68 2.46 13.78
CA VAL A 744 15.91 1.70 13.53
C VAL A 744 16.24 0.75 14.68
N PHE A 745 16.15 1.22 15.91
CA PHE A 745 16.44 0.37 17.08
C PHE A 745 15.45 -0.79 17.20
N MET A 746 14.17 -0.52 16.96
CA MET A 746 13.14 -1.55 16.95
C MET A 746 13.33 -2.53 15.79
N LEU A 747 13.75 -2.05 14.59
CA LEU A 747 14.11 -2.89 13.45
C LEU A 747 15.24 -3.86 13.80
N ILE A 748 16.29 -3.39 14.49
CA ILE A 748 17.42 -4.23 14.91
C ILE A 748 16.96 -5.32 15.88
N LEU A 749 16.17 -4.98 16.89
CA LEU A 749 15.62 -5.97 17.84
C LEU A 749 14.69 -6.98 17.15
N SER A 750 13.84 -6.52 16.24
CA SER A 750 12.97 -7.38 15.42
C SER A 750 13.79 -8.36 14.58
N GLY A 751 14.84 -7.88 13.92
CA GLY A 751 15.75 -8.73 13.15
C GLY A 751 16.45 -9.78 14.00
N PHE A 752 16.91 -9.42 15.19
CA PHE A 752 17.51 -10.38 16.14
C PHE A 752 16.49 -11.43 16.60
N ALA A 753 15.24 -11.04 16.86
CA ALA A 753 14.17 -11.98 17.21
C ALA A 753 13.88 -12.96 16.08
N ILE A 754 13.78 -12.47 14.82
CA ILE A 754 13.56 -13.29 13.62
C ILE A 754 14.73 -14.27 13.42
N ILE A 755 15.98 -13.81 13.49
CA ILE A 755 17.17 -14.67 13.36
C ILE A 755 17.18 -15.74 14.44
N SER A 756 16.88 -15.40 15.68
CA SER A 756 16.84 -16.35 16.81
C SER A 756 15.76 -17.41 16.65
N PHE A 757 14.58 -17.00 16.20
CA PHE A 757 13.49 -17.93 15.88
C PHE A 757 13.86 -18.86 14.72
N ALA A 758 14.44 -18.33 13.65
CA ALA A 758 14.91 -19.13 12.52
C ALA A 758 15.98 -20.14 12.94
N MET A 759 16.92 -19.75 13.83
CA MET A 759 17.87 -20.69 14.42
C MET A 759 17.18 -21.79 15.26
N LEU A 760 16.11 -21.47 15.96
CA LEU A 760 15.31 -22.44 16.71
C LEU A 760 14.69 -23.50 15.78
N ILE A 761 13.96 -23.06 14.74
CA ILE A 761 13.26 -23.99 13.84
C ILE A 761 14.20 -24.75 12.91
N SER A 762 15.36 -24.18 12.55
CA SER A 762 16.35 -24.80 11.68
C SER A 762 16.96 -26.11 12.26
N GLN A 763 16.79 -26.34 13.55
CA GLN A 763 17.22 -27.57 14.19
C GLN A 763 16.28 -28.75 13.90
N LYS A 764 15.01 -28.48 13.59
CA LYS A 764 14.02 -29.48 13.20
C LYS A 764 13.83 -29.55 11.69
N ILE A 765 13.83 -28.40 11.02
CA ILE A 765 13.63 -28.28 9.58
C ILE A 765 15.02 -28.26 8.91
N ARG A 766 15.36 -29.33 8.22
CA ARG A 766 16.66 -29.46 7.53
C ARG A 766 16.71 -28.66 6.21
N HIS A 767 15.56 -28.37 5.63
CA HIS A 767 15.45 -27.72 4.33
C HIS A 767 15.51 -26.18 4.48
N LYS A 768 16.41 -25.49 3.79
CA LYS A 768 16.62 -24.04 3.87
C LYS A 768 15.36 -23.22 3.63
N ILE A 769 14.67 -23.50 2.51
CA ILE A 769 13.43 -22.83 2.16
C ILE A 769 12.35 -23.09 3.21
N GLY A 770 12.31 -24.30 3.77
CA GLY A 770 11.37 -24.63 4.84
C GLY A 770 11.61 -23.80 6.10
N VAL A 771 12.86 -23.46 6.43
CA VAL A 771 13.19 -22.56 7.55
C VAL A 771 12.73 -21.14 7.25
N SER A 772 13.08 -20.61 6.07
CA SER A 772 12.70 -19.25 5.66
C SER A 772 11.19 -19.10 5.59
N LEU A 773 10.50 -20.05 4.95
CA LEU A 773 9.04 -20.06 4.85
C LEU A 773 8.37 -20.20 6.22
N GLY A 774 8.84 -21.14 7.05
CA GLY A 774 8.31 -21.32 8.39
C GLY A 774 8.50 -20.08 9.27
N THR A 775 9.62 -19.39 9.13
CA THR A 775 9.87 -18.12 9.82
C THR A 775 8.94 -17.04 9.32
N ALA A 776 8.85 -16.85 8.00
CA ALA A 776 7.99 -15.83 7.39
C ALA A 776 6.51 -16.06 7.73
N LEU A 777 6.01 -17.29 7.62
CA LEU A 777 4.63 -17.62 7.95
C LEU A 777 4.32 -17.44 9.45
N PHE A 778 5.24 -17.84 10.33
CA PHE A 778 5.04 -17.65 11.78
C PHE A 778 4.85 -16.17 12.14
N PHE A 779 5.71 -15.29 11.63
CA PHE A 779 5.62 -13.87 11.90
C PHE A 779 4.46 -13.20 11.18
N ALA A 780 4.16 -13.55 9.92
CA ALA A 780 3.04 -13.00 9.17
C ALA A 780 1.69 -13.42 9.77
N VAL A 781 1.48 -14.72 10.02
CA VAL A 781 0.26 -15.22 10.65
C VAL A 781 0.11 -14.68 12.07
N GLY A 782 1.21 -14.62 12.82
CA GLY A 782 1.25 -14.02 14.15
C GLY A 782 0.85 -12.55 14.14
N TYR A 783 1.32 -11.77 13.18
CA TYR A 783 0.93 -10.36 13.01
C TYR A 783 -0.57 -10.23 12.72
N ILE A 784 -1.08 -10.99 11.75
CA ILE A 784 -2.51 -11.00 11.41
C ILE A 784 -3.36 -11.42 12.62
N ALA A 785 -2.97 -12.51 13.29
CA ALA A 785 -3.68 -12.97 14.48
C ALA A 785 -3.67 -11.95 15.62
N SER A 786 -2.52 -11.32 15.87
CA SER A 786 -2.40 -10.29 16.91
C SER A 786 -3.23 -9.05 16.60
N ARG A 787 -3.31 -8.66 15.33
CA ARG A 787 -4.06 -7.48 14.91
C ARG A 787 -5.58 -7.70 14.96
N TYR A 788 -6.06 -8.81 14.41
CA TYR A 788 -7.50 -9.01 14.16
C TYR A 788 -8.19 -9.91 15.19
N VAL A 789 -7.47 -10.85 15.81
CA VAL A 789 -8.04 -11.84 16.74
C VAL A 789 -7.70 -11.53 18.19
N LEU A 790 -6.43 -11.35 18.50
CA LEU A 790 -5.96 -11.15 19.88
C LEU A 790 -6.15 -9.72 20.41
N LYS A 791 -6.27 -8.75 19.51
CA LYS A 791 -6.45 -7.32 19.84
C LYS A 791 -5.46 -6.86 20.94
N GLY A 792 -5.95 -6.32 22.05
CA GLY A 792 -5.10 -5.82 23.14
C GLY A 792 -4.15 -6.86 23.75
N VAL A 793 -4.52 -8.16 23.77
CA VAL A 793 -3.63 -9.24 24.24
C VAL A 793 -2.47 -9.48 23.26
N GLY A 794 -2.62 -9.11 21.99
CA GLY A 794 -1.58 -9.19 20.97
C GLY A 794 -0.28 -8.47 21.34
N ILE A 795 -0.34 -7.49 22.23
CA ILE A 795 0.81 -6.74 22.74
C ILE A 795 1.88 -7.65 23.38
N LEU A 796 1.48 -8.74 24.03
CA LEU A 796 2.40 -9.66 24.70
C LEU A 796 3.26 -10.48 23.72
N PHE A 797 2.94 -10.44 22.42
CA PHE A 797 3.64 -11.18 21.38
C PHE A 797 4.56 -10.26 20.56
N PRO A 798 5.61 -10.81 19.93
CA PRO A 798 6.57 -9.99 19.20
C PRO A 798 6.03 -9.43 17.88
N PHE A 799 4.86 -9.88 17.42
CA PHE A 799 4.41 -9.70 16.05
C PHE A 799 4.01 -8.26 15.70
N ILE A 800 3.28 -7.58 16.59
CA ILE A 800 2.83 -6.19 16.36
C ILE A 800 4.04 -5.24 16.29
N TRP A 801 5.06 -5.53 17.09
CA TRP A 801 6.29 -4.74 17.20
C TRP A 801 7.19 -4.81 15.97
N LEU A 802 6.83 -5.67 14.97
CA LEU A 802 7.49 -5.70 13.67
C LEU A 802 7.10 -4.51 12.76
N ASN A 803 5.99 -3.85 13.06
CA ASN A 803 5.59 -2.62 12.38
C ASN A 803 6.12 -1.41 13.16
N GLN A 804 7.39 -1.09 12.92
CA GLN A 804 8.11 -0.05 13.64
C GLN A 804 7.48 1.34 13.49
N PRO A 805 7.08 1.79 12.27
CA PRO A 805 6.43 3.09 12.09
C PRO A 805 5.18 3.24 12.93
N LEU A 806 4.30 2.23 12.91
CA LEU A 806 3.03 2.24 13.64
C LEU A 806 3.21 2.43 15.15
N VAL A 807 4.29 1.87 15.70
CA VAL A 807 4.62 1.99 17.12
C VAL A 807 5.30 3.31 17.44
N ALA A 808 6.23 3.74 16.59
CA ALA A 808 6.99 4.97 16.80
C ALA A 808 6.09 6.21 16.72
N THR A 809 5.14 6.26 15.77
CA THR A 809 4.17 7.35 15.66
C THR A 809 3.12 7.37 16.78
N GLY A 810 3.00 6.29 17.57
CA GLY A 810 1.95 6.14 18.58
C GLY A 810 0.61 5.62 18.06
N GLU A 811 0.45 5.47 16.74
CA GLU A 811 -0.78 4.97 16.11
C GLU A 811 -1.18 3.59 16.65
N ALA A 812 -0.19 2.73 16.94
CA ALA A 812 -0.45 1.42 17.50
C ALA A 812 -1.28 1.47 18.80
N SER A 813 -1.00 2.43 19.69
CA SER A 813 -1.73 2.57 20.96
C SER A 813 -3.22 2.85 20.74
N ILE A 814 -3.52 3.56 19.66
CA ILE A 814 -4.86 3.95 19.26
C ILE A 814 -5.58 2.77 18.56
N ILE A 815 -4.88 2.08 17.62
CA ILE A 815 -5.45 0.94 16.86
C ILE A 815 -5.89 -0.18 17.80
N PHE A 816 -5.04 -0.48 18.76
CA PHE A 816 -5.28 -1.59 19.69
C PHE A 816 -6.04 -1.16 20.94
N ASP A 817 -6.34 0.14 21.09
CA ASP A 817 -6.99 0.75 22.25
C ASP A 817 -6.29 0.40 23.59
N VAL A 818 -4.95 0.54 23.58
CA VAL A 818 -4.12 0.23 24.74
C VAL A 818 -3.14 1.36 25.01
N THR A 819 -3.41 2.14 26.04
CA THR A 819 -2.63 3.33 26.45
C THR A 819 -1.16 3.02 26.76
N ILE A 820 -0.88 1.81 27.24
CA ILE A 820 0.47 1.36 27.62
C ILE A 820 1.35 1.10 26.38
N MET A 821 0.78 0.99 25.19
CA MET A 821 1.52 0.60 23.98
C MET A 821 2.44 1.73 23.50
N ASN A 822 3.71 1.61 23.82
CA ASN A 822 4.76 2.54 23.38
C ASN A 822 6.05 1.81 23.02
N SER A 823 7.00 2.51 22.41
CA SER A 823 8.27 1.94 21.93
C SER A 823 9.08 1.25 23.05
N TYR A 824 9.07 1.77 24.27
CA TYR A 824 9.83 1.18 25.40
C TYR A 824 9.31 -0.21 25.78
N ILE A 825 7.99 -0.37 25.83
CA ILE A 825 7.37 -1.69 26.08
C ILE A 825 7.66 -2.63 24.91
N GLY A 826 7.65 -2.11 23.67
CA GLY A 826 8.07 -2.86 22.50
C GLY A 826 9.49 -3.41 22.64
N TYR A 827 10.43 -2.62 23.13
CA TYR A 827 11.79 -3.07 23.36
C TYR A 827 11.84 -4.20 24.40
N VAL A 828 11.14 -4.05 25.50
CA VAL A 828 11.09 -5.08 26.56
C VAL A 828 10.51 -6.39 26.04
N ILE A 829 9.38 -6.32 25.32
CA ILE A 829 8.71 -7.51 24.76
C ILE A 829 9.61 -8.21 23.73
N LEU A 830 10.22 -7.45 22.82
CA LEU A 830 11.15 -8.01 21.82
C LEU A 830 12.35 -8.66 22.46
N VAL A 831 12.93 -8.06 23.51
CA VAL A 831 14.07 -8.64 24.25
C VAL A 831 13.65 -9.92 24.99
N LEU A 832 12.48 -9.94 25.61
CA LEU A 832 11.97 -11.15 26.29
C LEU A 832 11.76 -12.30 25.30
N TRP A 833 11.13 -12.06 24.15
CA TRP A 833 10.96 -13.09 23.12
C TRP A 833 12.27 -13.50 22.47
N LEU A 834 13.19 -12.55 22.25
CA LEU A 834 14.56 -12.85 21.80
C LEU A 834 15.24 -13.80 22.78
N ALA A 835 15.20 -13.52 24.07
CA ALA A 835 15.78 -14.37 25.12
C ALA A 835 15.12 -15.76 25.15
N ALA A 836 13.78 -15.81 25.00
CA ALA A 836 13.05 -17.08 24.96
C ALA A 836 13.45 -17.92 23.72
N PHE A 837 13.53 -17.33 22.55
CA PHE A 837 13.94 -18.05 21.33
C PHE A 837 15.39 -18.55 21.42
N VAL A 838 16.31 -17.73 21.93
CA VAL A 838 17.71 -18.10 22.15
C VAL A 838 17.81 -19.25 23.18
N TYR A 839 17.09 -19.17 24.29
CA TYR A 839 17.09 -20.20 25.33
C TYR A 839 16.53 -21.53 24.82
N LEU A 840 15.37 -21.51 24.16
CA LEU A 840 14.76 -22.70 23.58
C LEU A 840 15.66 -23.30 22.48
N GLY A 841 16.22 -22.46 21.60
CA GLY A 841 17.16 -22.88 20.58
C GLY A 841 18.40 -23.56 21.15
N TYR A 842 18.99 -22.95 22.17
CA TYR A 842 20.14 -23.52 22.86
C TYR A 842 19.80 -24.88 23.52
N ARG A 843 18.67 -24.97 24.24
CA ARG A 843 18.23 -26.23 24.85
C ARG A 843 18.02 -27.35 23.82
N MET A 844 17.38 -27.03 22.71
CA MET A 844 17.18 -27.98 21.62
C MET A 844 18.52 -28.43 21.02
N PHE A 845 19.44 -27.53 20.76
CA PHE A 845 20.75 -27.83 20.21
C PHE A 845 21.58 -28.81 21.08
N ILE A 846 21.49 -28.65 22.39
CA ILE A 846 22.16 -29.60 23.32
C ILE A 846 21.50 -30.96 23.30
N LYS A 847 20.15 -31.03 23.27
CA LYS A 847 19.40 -32.28 23.26
C LYS A 847 19.60 -33.08 21.97
N THR A 848 19.49 -32.43 20.80
CA THR A 848 19.62 -33.09 19.49
C THR A 848 20.98 -33.73 19.30
N GLY A 849 22.00 -33.19 19.88
CA GLY A 849 23.35 -33.74 19.78
C GLY A 849 23.62 -34.89 20.74
N ARG A 850 22.69 -35.30 21.63
CA ARG A 850 22.82 -36.52 22.43
C ARG A 850 22.35 -37.75 21.67
N TYR A 851 21.63 -37.58 20.57
CA TYR A 851 21.04 -38.67 19.79
C TYR A 851 21.71 -38.85 18.40
N GLN A 852 22.73 -38.09 18.06
CA GLN A 852 23.63 -38.26 16.93
C GLN A 852 25.03 -38.69 17.38
#